data_9a00ca738c6436e65023f8dc4269c9af
#
_entry.id   9a00ca738c6436e65023f8dc4269c9af
#
_cell.length_a   1.000
_cell.length_b   1.000
_cell.length_c   1.000
_cell.angle_alpha   90.00
_cell.angle_beta   90.00
_cell.angle_gamma   90.00
#
_symmetry.space_group_name_H-M   'P 1'
#
loop_
_entity.id
_entity.type
_entity.pdbx_description
1 polymer ?
#
loop_
_entity_poly.entity_id
_entity_poly.type
_entity_poly.pdbx_seq_one_letter_code
_entity_poly.pdbx_strand_id
1 'polypeptide(L)'
;MKKWNMIRWILGIPVIVLTLILVILIFEPEKSGITRAAAAKSVALALLSPEELNAWEKTYGASRFAADEVGEWYVPYLDYLYENDYLDEAETPADREHAEGFLTYREAARIAEQLSGNLKRLVLANRRNGEKAYPAEDWWLLYDSLLKEADREGAVHTETVCIYGTPENIQGCPAWTAYTSLGTLTFYGLSLDSYVDHELSVLLRDGELIHVQKDKGQNTLYRNVWILDGDSQGLMVYIGDIQRRIPFRKNYKKTVELIGNLADLTMDHGKITKVSVKKERISGKVLSVQAGSIELEGYGTVPLDTEYKVLKTYGDVKRQQLSDILVGSENQEFIVAKGKICAAIKEREDAADRIRVLIMGNGFESRYHEKIEITCPGSIKKIQGDSETMLDPASVISVTSGDGTCSERLILEPQDGSELTVNSLVRAQGTPSYGGRLEILDTENGLVLVNEIDMEAYLKKVIPSEMPSSYEKEALKAQAVCARTYAFVQSRSNSYSEYGAQIDDSTQFQVYNNVDPDEKTAQAVQETYGKMLYYNGNPITAYYFSTSCGTTTNAAIWDSDPEATPYLRCLSLQTARSRLSFASEEAFASFIKKKDFPAYDASYPLYRWNFRTSGTIIASHVGGVGKITGVSVTERGPGGVAMKLLVKGSEGETTISGQNAIRSALGDASLTLTLMDGKTSDGWSLLPSGFLAIEETGTDEQGVVQFRVYGGGYGHGVGMSQNGAQGMAKAGMGYEEILKYFYDGVTIEEKE
;
A
#
# COMPACT_ATOMS: atom_id res chain seq x y z
N MET A 1 -91.58 -9.29 20.13
CA MET A 1 -90.27 -9.02 20.73
C MET A 1 -89.05 -9.60 19.99
N LYS A 2 -89.17 -10.49 19.03
CA LYS A 2 -88.00 -11.07 18.30
C LYS A 2 -87.53 -10.25 17.04
N LYS A 3 -88.30 -9.32 16.51
CA LYS A 3 -87.92 -8.50 15.34
C LYS A 3 -87.14 -7.22 15.71
N TRP A 4 -87.17 -6.75 16.94
CA TRP A 4 -86.46 -5.51 17.34
C TRP A 4 -85.00 -5.75 17.72
N ASN A 5 -84.62 -6.97 18.09
CA ASN A 5 -83.23 -7.30 18.43
C ASN A 5 -82.37 -7.57 17.16
N MET A 6 -82.99 -7.90 16.03
CA MET A 6 -82.24 -8.18 14.76
C MET A 6 -81.86 -6.88 14.08
N ILE A 7 -82.65 -5.79 14.21
CA ILE A 7 -82.31 -4.49 13.62
C ILE A 7 -81.22 -3.78 14.39
N ARG A 8 -81.06 -4.01 15.70
CA ARG A 8 -79.95 -3.47 16.50
C ARG A 8 -78.60 -4.12 16.15
N TRP A 9 -78.58 -5.42 15.77
CA TRP A 9 -77.39 -6.09 15.33
C TRP A 9 -76.97 -5.74 13.91
N ILE A 10 -77.88 -5.47 13.02
CA ILE A 10 -77.60 -5.08 11.62
C ILE A 10 -77.14 -3.65 11.51
N LEU A 11 -77.53 -2.70 12.40
CA LEU A 11 -77.03 -1.33 12.40
C LEU A 11 -75.76 -1.13 13.27
N GLY A 12 -75.46 -2.05 14.21
CA GLY A 12 -74.25 -1.95 15.03
C GLY A 12 -72.98 -2.38 14.30
N ILE A 13 -73.05 -3.33 13.40
CA ILE A 13 -71.90 -3.85 12.62
C ILE A 13 -71.30 -2.77 11.68
N PRO A 14 -72.03 -2.03 10.86
CA PRO A 14 -71.46 -0.99 10.04
C PRO A 14 -70.88 0.20 10.83
N VAL A 15 -71.45 0.52 12.02
CA VAL A 15 -70.90 1.60 12.87
C VAL A 15 -69.58 1.16 13.53
N ILE A 16 -69.47 -0.08 13.97
CA ILE A 16 -68.20 -0.66 14.53
C ILE A 16 -67.14 -0.75 13.43
N VAL A 17 -67.51 -1.21 12.22
CA VAL A 17 -66.60 -1.26 11.07
C VAL A 17 -66.18 0.12 10.60
N LEU A 18 -67.13 1.09 10.59
CA LEU A 18 -66.77 2.48 10.26
C LEU A 18 -65.93 3.14 11.33
N THR A 19 -66.15 2.82 12.62
CA THR A 19 -65.31 3.34 13.74
C THR A 19 -63.94 2.66 13.73
N LEU A 20 -63.82 1.34 13.39
CA LEU A 20 -62.54 0.69 13.19
C LEU A 20 -61.81 1.22 11.97
N ILE A 21 -62.47 1.47 10.86
CA ILE A 21 -61.88 2.09 9.67
C ILE A 21 -61.49 3.55 9.99
N LEU A 22 -62.28 4.31 10.74
CA LEU A 22 -61.92 5.67 11.17
C LEU A 22 -60.76 5.68 12.16
N VAL A 23 -60.70 4.70 13.08
CA VAL A 23 -59.56 4.52 14.00
C VAL A 23 -58.32 4.06 13.25
N ILE A 24 -58.43 3.21 12.22
CA ILE A 24 -57.32 2.83 11.37
C ILE A 24 -56.85 4.00 10.46
N LEU A 25 -57.78 4.90 10.06
CA LEU A 25 -57.46 6.11 9.30
C LEU A 25 -56.95 7.26 10.18
N ILE A 26 -57.19 7.23 11.49
CA ILE A 26 -56.71 8.24 12.46
C ILE A 26 -55.40 7.80 13.17
N PHE A 27 -55.10 6.53 13.20
CA PHE A 27 -53.83 5.96 13.66
C PHE A 27 -53.08 5.29 12.48
N GLU A 28 -52.77 6.04 11.42
CA GLU A 28 -51.54 5.74 10.71
C GLU A 28 -50.42 6.00 11.71
N PRO A 29 -49.54 5.01 12.03
CA PRO A 29 -48.38 5.31 12.84
C PRO A 29 -47.63 6.43 12.10
N GLU A 30 -47.36 7.55 12.77
CA GLU A 30 -46.54 8.62 12.24
C GLU A 30 -45.29 7.94 11.69
N LYS A 31 -45.09 8.02 10.37
CA LYS A 31 -43.88 7.51 9.74
C LYS A 31 -42.71 8.18 10.44
N SER A 32 -41.79 7.41 11.01
CA SER A 32 -40.62 7.95 11.67
C SER A 32 -39.82 8.80 10.68
N GLY A 33 -39.48 10.03 11.04
CA GLY A 33 -38.66 10.91 10.21
C GLY A 33 -37.23 10.42 10.13
N ILE A 34 -36.51 10.78 9.06
CA ILE A 34 -35.04 10.66 9.01
C ILE A 34 -34.42 11.75 9.88
N THR A 35 -33.39 11.43 10.68
CA THR A 35 -32.65 12.45 11.43
C THR A 35 -31.74 13.27 10.53
N ARG A 36 -31.44 14.54 10.91
CA ARG A 36 -30.46 15.37 10.20
C ARG A 36 -29.13 14.70 10.09
N ALA A 37 -28.65 14.09 11.18
CA ALA A 37 -27.38 13.36 11.22
C ALA A 37 -27.33 12.19 10.21
N ALA A 38 -28.39 11.36 10.14
CA ALA A 38 -28.44 10.23 9.22
C ALA A 38 -28.53 10.68 7.74
N ALA A 39 -29.30 11.74 7.48
CA ALA A 39 -29.39 12.34 6.16
C ALA A 39 -28.05 12.97 5.76
N ALA A 40 -27.40 13.72 6.64
CA ALA A 40 -26.10 14.34 6.40
C ALA A 40 -25.02 13.28 6.12
N LYS A 41 -24.96 12.21 6.92
CA LYS A 41 -24.05 11.10 6.67
C LYS A 41 -24.26 10.51 5.28
N SER A 42 -25.50 10.24 4.89
CA SER A 42 -25.77 9.64 3.58
C SER A 42 -25.34 10.55 2.42
N VAL A 43 -25.59 11.86 2.51
CA VAL A 43 -25.19 12.82 1.47
C VAL A 43 -23.68 13.03 1.43
N ALA A 44 -23.03 13.23 2.57
CA ALA A 44 -21.59 13.42 2.62
C ALA A 44 -20.86 12.20 2.03
N LEU A 45 -21.30 10.99 2.38
CA LEU A 45 -20.73 9.74 1.85
C LEU A 45 -21.15 9.43 0.40
N ALA A 46 -22.12 10.13 -0.19
CA ALA A 46 -22.35 10.12 -1.62
C ALA A 46 -21.34 10.98 -2.39
N LEU A 47 -20.81 12.02 -1.74
CA LEU A 47 -19.91 13.01 -2.34
C LEU A 47 -18.43 12.73 -2.08
N LEU A 48 -18.08 12.31 -0.86
CA LEU A 48 -16.72 12.11 -0.38
C LEU A 48 -16.55 10.70 0.20
N SER A 49 -15.34 10.14 0.08
CA SER A 49 -14.94 8.98 0.88
C SER A 49 -14.78 9.37 2.37
N PRO A 50 -14.83 8.41 3.31
CA PRO A 50 -14.52 8.68 4.72
C PRO A 50 -13.15 9.31 4.93
N GLU A 51 -12.15 8.94 4.10
CA GLU A 51 -10.80 9.49 4.14
C GLU A 51 -10.76 10.95 3.67
N GLU A 52 -11.43 11.26 2.56
CA GLU A 52 -11.55 12.63 2.04
C GLU A 52 -12.30 13.54 3.01
N LEU A 53 -13.36 13.05 3.66
CA LEU A 53 -14.09 13.80 4.67
C LEU A 53 -13.21 14.13 5.89
N ASN A 54 -12.42 13.18 6.37
CA ASN A 54 -11.46 13.37 7.46
C ASN A 54 -10.35 14.37 7.09
N ALA A 55 -9.86 14.32 5.85
CA ALA A 55 -8.89 15.29 5.34
C ALA A 55 -9.49 16.71 5.25
N TRP A 56 -10.74 16.81 4.80
CA TRP A 56 -11.50 18.07 4.74
C TRP A 56 -11.67 18.66 6.16
N GLU A 57 -12.11 17.87 7.14
CA GLU A 57 -12.30 18.29 8.52
C GLU A 57 -11.02 18.89 9.12
N LYS A 58 -9.87 18.23 8.92
CA LYS A 58 -8.56 18.71 9.37
C LYS A 58 -8.16 20.05 8.76
N THR A 59 -8.61 20.34 7.56
CA THR A 59 -8.26 21.57 6.82
C THR A 59 -9.14 22.74 7.20
N TYR A 60 -10.42 22.51 7.44
CA TYR A 60 -11.41 23.56 7.71
C TYR A 60 -11.54 23.99 9.18
N GLY A 61 -11.21 23.15 10.14
CA GLY A 61 -10.81 23.48 11.52
C GLY A 61 -11.80 24.20 12.45
N ALA A 62 -12.98 24.63 12.01
CA ALA A 62 -13.95 25.33 12.85
C ALA A 62 -15.31 24.62 12.81
N SER A 63 -15.55 23.73 13.77
CA SER A 63 -16.87 23.10 13.93
C SER A 63 -17.94 24.12 14.35
N ARG A 64 -19.16 23.95 13.84
CA ARG A 64 -20.36 24.70 14.23
C ARG A 64 -21.01 24.12 15.49
N PHE A 65 -20.47 23.05 16.01
CA PHE A 65 -20.94 22.41 17.25
C PHE A 65 -20.21 22.96 18.47
N ALA A 66 -20.83 22.81 19.65
CA ALA A 66 -20.20 23.16 20.92
C ALA A 66 -18.93 22.33 21.15
N ALA A 67 -17.95 22.90 21.86
CA ALA A 67 -16.62 22.29 22.02
C ALA A 67 -16.65 20.89 22.71
N ASP A 68 -17.66 20.59 23.50
CA ASP A 68 -17.91 19.31 24.16
C ASP A 68 -18.57 18.27 23.24
N GLU A 69 -19.06 18.70 22.08
CA GLU A 69 -19.67 17.82 21.05
C GLU A 69 -18.74 17.54 19.88
N VAL A 70 -17.66 18.31 19.77
CA VAL A 70 -16.61 18.05 18.75
C VAL A 70 -15.99 16.69 19.01
N GLY A 71 -16.20 15.74 18.08
CA GLY A 71 -15.78 14.33 18.23
C GLY A 71 -16.96 13.35 18.26
N GLU A 72 -18.17 13.85 18.35
CA GLU A 72 -19.36 13.05 18.11
C GLU A 72 -19.45 12.65 16.63
N TRP A 73 -19.95 11.42 16.38
CA TRP A 73 -19.92 10.80 15.06
C TRP A 73 -20.61 11.63 13.93
N TYR A 74 -21.60 12.43 14.28
CA TYR A 74 -22.41 13.20 13.32
C TYR A 74 -21.79 14.53 12.91
N VAL A 75 -20.83 15.04 13.69
CA VAL A 75 -20.25 16.37 13.50
C VAL A 75 -19.60 16.56 12.15
N PRO A 76 -18.69 15.68 11.68
CA PRO A 76 -18.03 15.87 10.39
C PRO A 76 -19.03 15.93 9.21
N TYR A 77 -20.08 15.11 9.27
CA TYR A 77 -21.08 15.07 8.20
C TYR A 77 -21.97 16.32 8.16
N LEU A 78 -22.38 16.80 9.32
CA LEU A 78 -23.22 18.00 9.42
C LEU A 78 -22.43 19.27 9.12
N ASP A 79 -21.21 19.40 9.65
CA ASP A 79 -20.32 20.53 9.34
C ASP A 79 -20.06 20.62 7.82
N TYR A 80 -19.84 19.47 7.17
CA TYR A 80 -19.68 19.42 5.71
C TYR A 80 -20.90 19.94 4.96
N LEU A 81 -22.11 19.55 5.38
CA LEU A 81 -23.36 20.00 4.74
C LEU A 81 -23.64 21.49 4.96
N TYR A 82 -23.33 22.02 6.14
CA TYR A 82 -23.47 23.45 6.43
C TYR A 82 -22.50 24.29 5.63
N GLU A 83 -21.23 23.89 5.58
CA GLU A 83 -20.17 24.65 4.91
C GLU A 83 -20.34 24.68 3.39
N ASN A 84 -20.97 23.63 2.83
CA ASN A 84 -21.24 23.54 1.40
C ASN A 84 -22.68 23.90 1.01
N ASP A 85 -23.41 24.65 1.86
CA ASP A 85 -24.76 25.18 1.61
C ASP A 85 -25.87 24.14 1.37
N TYR A 86 -25.64 22.86 1.74
CA TYR A 86 -26.67 21.82 1.68
C TYR A 86 -27.74 21.98 2.78
N LEU A 87 -27.38 22.56 3.92
CA LEU A 87 -28.27 22.91 5.01
C LEU A 87 -28.13 24.41 5.35
N ASP A 88 -29.19 25.04 5.86
CA ASP A 88 -29.14 26.41 6.37
C ASP A 88 -28.33 26.46 7.66
N GLU A 89 -27.60 27.56 7.90
CA GLU A 89 -26.85 27.78 9.13
C GLU A 89 -27.79 27.67 10.34
N ALA A 90 -27.34 26.94 11.37
CA ALA A 90 -28.00 26.93 12.66
C ALA A 90 -27.87 28.35 13.30
N GLU A 91 -28.96 28.92 13.82
CA GLU A 91 -28.96 30.25 14.47
C GLU A 91 -28.13 30.28 15.79
N THR A 92 -27.81 29.12 16.37
CA THR A 92 -27.00 28.91 17.60
C THR A 92 -26.00 27.78 17.35
N PRO A 93 -24.94 27.61 18.18
CA PRO A 93 -24.12 26.42 18.09
C PRO A 93 -25.02 25.19 18.05
N ALA A 94 -24.83 24.35 17.03
CA ALA A 94 -25.58 23.12 16.90
C ALA A 94 -25.22 22.18 18.07
N ASP A 95 -26.16 21.35 18.48
CA ASP A 95 -26.03 20.38 19.56
C ASP A 95 -26.61 19.01 19.15
N ARG A 96 -26.51 18.05 20.03
CA ARG A 96 -27.03 16.70 19.82
C ARG A 96 -28.52 16.67 19.52
N GLU A 97 -29.33 17.51 20.22
CA GLU A 97 -30.77 17.58 20.00
C GLU A 97 -31.06 18.06 18.56
N HIS A 98 -30.28 19.00 18.06
CA HIS A 98 -30.36 19.45 16.67
C HIS A 98 -29.98 18.34 15.68
N ALA A 99 -28.87 17.61 15.92
CA ALA A 99 -28.37 16.54 15.06
C ALA A 99 -29.35 15.35 15.00
N GLU A 100 -29.87 14.91 16.16
CA GLU A 100 -30.83 13.81 16.27
C GLU A 100 -32.26 14.24 15.90
N GLY A 101 -32.52 15.53 15.77
CA GLY A 101 -33.79 16.08 15.27
C GLY A 101 -34.09 15.63 13.84
N PHE A 102 -35.38 15.53 13.52
CA PHE A 102 -35.79 15.09 12.19
C PHE A 102 -35.50 16.13 11.12
N LEU A 103 -34.98 15.68 9.96
CA LEU A 103 -34.86 16.46 8.74
C LEU A 103 -36.27 16.93 8.29
N THR A 104 -36.43 18.18 7.95
CA THR A 104 -37.69 18.74 7.45
C THR A 104 -37.82 18.59 5.94
N TYR A 105 -39.05 18.70 5.40
CA TYR A 105 -39.27 18.77 3.96
C TYR A 105 -38.54 19.94 3.30
N ARG A 106 -38.34 21.07 4.01
CA ARG A 106 -37.60 22.24 3.50
C ARG A 106 -36.13 21.91 3.35
N GLU A 107 -35.51 21.29 4.35
CA GLU A 107 -34.10 20.87 4.34
C GLU A 107 -33.84 19.80 3.29
N ALA A 108 -34.71 18.77 3.20
CA ALA A 108 -34.61 17.74 2.16
C ALA A 108 -34.69 18.33 0.75
N ALA A 109 -35.58 19.35 0.55
CA ALA A 109 -35.70 20.03 -0.73
C ALA A 109 -34.48 20.88 -1.07
N ARG A 110 -33.82 21.47 -0.05
CA ARG A 110 -32.56 22.23 -0.23
C ARG A 110 -31.43 21.30 -0.63
N ILE A 111 -31.22 20.20 0.07
CA ILE A 111 -30.24 19.18 -0.28
C ILE A 111 -30.44 18.71 -1.73
N ALA A 112 -31.67 18.39 -2.08
CA ALA A 112 -32.01 17.94 -3.44
C ALA A 112 -31.75 19.03 -4.50
N GLU A 113 -31.96 20.31 -4.18
CA GLU A 113 -31.70 21.44 -5.08
C GLU A 113 -30.24 21.66 -5.34
N GLN A 114 -29.40 21.57 -4.30
CA GLN A 114 -27.95 21.74 -4.41
C GLN A 114 -27.28 20.61 -5.24
N LEU A 115 -27.80 19.39 -5.14
CA LEU A 115 -27.31 18.28 -5.96
C LEU A 115 -27.84 18.34 -7.40
N SER A 116 -29.12 18.63 -7.60
CA SER A 116 -29.72 18.82 -8.92
C SER A 116 -31.09 19.48 -8.81
N GLY A 117 -31.28 20.57 -9.53
CA GLY A 117 -32.59 21.32 -9.55
C GLY A 117 -33.79 20.48 -9.99
N ASN A 118 -33.57 19.35 -10.67
CA ASN A 118 -34.64 18.42 -11.05
C ASN A 118 -35.13 17.61 -9.84
N LEU A 119 -34.25 17.26 -8.90
CA LEU A 119 -34.55 16.46 -7.70
C LEU A 119 -35.40 17.25 -6.70
N LYS A 120 -35.26 18.56 -6.62
CA LYS A 120 -36.13 19.43 -5.82
C LYS A 120 -37.62 19.21 -6.12
N ARG A 121 -37.98 18.93 -7.37
CA ARG A 121 -39.38 18.68 -7.78
C ARG A 121 -39.96 17.43 -7.16
N LEU A 122 -39.12 16.41 -6.87
CA LEU A 122 -39.56 15.17 -6.23
C LEU A 122 -39.97 15.41 -4.77
N VAL A 123 -39.29 16.36 -4.09
CA VAL A 123 -39.56 16.69 -2.67
C VAL A 123 -40.71 17.69 -2.53
N LEU A 124 -40.88 18.64 -3.48
CA LEU A 124 -41.84 19.74 -3.39
C LEU A 124 -43.30 19.36 -3.61
N ALA A 125 -43.66 18.12 -3.87
CA ALA A 125 -45.04 17.66 -4.02
C ALA A 125 -45.94 18.02 -2.79
N ASN A 126 -45.34 18.36 -1.63
CA ASN A 126 -46.02 18.70 -0.37
C ASN A 126 -45.63 20.08 0.19
N ARG A 127 -45.73 21.15 -0.62
CA ARG A 127 -45.40 22.55 -0.20
C ARG A 127 -46.07 23.04 1.10
N ARG A 128 -47.18 22.43 1.56
CA ARG A 128 -47.88 22.80 2.80
C ARG A 128 -47.24 22.27 4.08
N ASN A 129 -46.20 21.44 4.00
CA ASN A 129 -45.60 20.72 5.11
C ASN A 129 -44.10 21.04 5.33
N GLY A 130 -43.62 22.22 4.91
CA GLY A 130 -42.20 22.59 4.90
C GLY A 130 -41.44 22.30 6.22
N GLU A 131 -42.08 22.49 7.37
CA GLU A 131 -41.49 22.29 8.71
C GLU A 131 -41.76 20.89 9.30
N LYS A 132 -42.51 20.04 8.59
CA LYS A 132 -42.74 18.66 9.08
C LYS A 132 -41.53 17.77 8.80
N ALA A 133 -41.40 16.75 9.64
CA ALA A 133 -40.40 15.72 9.47
C ALA A 133 -40.52 15.01 8.11
N TYR A 134 -39.40 14.85 7.42
CA TYR A 134 -39.33 14.08 6.18
C TYR A 134 -39.28 12.59 6.53
N PRO A 135 -40.21 11.75 5.99
CA PRO A 135 -40.26 10.34 6.35
C PRO A 135 -38.99 9.59 5.93
N ALA A 136 -38.47 8.75 6.80
CA ALA A 136 -37.25 7.99 6.53
C ALA A 136 -37.37 7.08 5.30
N GLU A 137 -38.52 6.43 5.08
CA GLU A 137 -38.78 5.62 3.88
C GLU A 137 -38.69 6.45 2.60
N ASP A 138 -39.29 7.66 2.62
CA ASP A 138 -39.28 8.56 1.46
C ASP A 138 -37.88 9.12 1.21
N TRP A 139 -37.05 9.28 2.26
CA TRP A 139 -35.64 9.67 2.14
C TRP A 139 -34.84 8.63 1.38
N TRP A 140 -34.93 7.35 1.72
CA TRP A 140 -34.16 6.32 1.07
C TRP A 140 -34.59 6.09 -0.38
N LEU A 141 -35.87 6.33 -0.72
CA LEU A 141 -36.33 6.36 -2.11
C LEU A 141 -35.78 7.57 -2.88
N LEU A 142 -35.68 8.72 -2.22
CA LEU A 142 -35.06 9.93 -2.80
C LEU A 142 -33.56 9.70 -2.98
N TYR A 143 -32.90 9.03 -2.01
CA TYR A 143 -31.47 8.80 -1.99
C TYR A 143 -30.96 8.02 -3.21
N ASP A 144 -31.71 7.04 -3.70
CA ASP A 144 -31.38 6.36 -4.96
C ASP A 144 -31.29 7.30 -6.17
N SER A 145 -32.05 8.41 -6.11
CA SER A 145 -32.00 9.45 -7.16
C SER A 145 -30.88 10.44 -6.91
N LEU A 146 -30.56 10.73 -5.64
CA LEU A 146 -29.44 11.59 -5.24
C LEU A 146 -28.10 10.95 -5.64
N LEU A 147 -27.93 9.64 -5.42
CA LEU A 147 -26.72 8.90 -5.79
C LEU A 147 -26.38 9.00 -7.29
N LYS A 148 -27.39 8.98 -8.18
CA LYS A 148 -27.16 9.10 -9.63
C LYS A 148 -26.54 10.43 -10.05
N GLU A 149 -26.75 11.47 -9.27
CA GLU A 149 -26.19 12.81 -9.51
C GLU A 149 -24.88 13.04 -8.75
N ALA A 150 -24.80 12.57 -7.49
CA ALA A 150 -23.69 12.80 -6.58
C ALA A 150 -22.56 11.77 -6.76
N ASP A 151 -22.90 10.50 -6.91
CA ASP A 151 -21.96 9.38 -6.96
C ASP A 151 -21.85 8.79 -8.38
N ARG A 152 -21.21 9.53 -9.28
CA ARG A 152 -21.06 9.13 -10.69
C ARG A 152 -20.16 7.92 -10.90
N GLU A 153 -19.28 7.64 -9.96
CA GLU A 153 -18.33 6.52 -10.00
C GLU A 153 -18.90 5.24 -9.40
N GLY A 154 -20.05 5.32 -8.70
CA GLY A 154 -20.70 4.18 -8.07
C GLY A 154 -19.96 3.68 -6.83
N ALA A 155 -19.32 4.57 -6.08
CA ALA A 155 -18.58 4.25 -4.87
C ALA A 155 -19.51 3.77 -3.73
N VAL A 156 -20.72 4.31 -3.66
CA VAL A 156 -21.79 3.79 -2.78
C VAL A 156 -22.47 2.61 -3.45
N HIS A 157 -22.38 1.44 -2.87
CA HIS A 157 -22.94 0.23 -3.46
C HIS A 157 -23.69 -0.64 -2.44
N THR A 158 -24.53 -1.54 -2.95
CA THR A 158 -25.27 -2.50 -2.11
C THR A 158 -24.47 -3.78 -1.94
N GLU A 159 -24.28 -4.18 -0.68
CA GLU A 159 -23.61 -5.42 -0.34
C GLU A 159 -24.47 -6.33 0.55
N THR A 160 -24.15 -7.63 0.52
CA THR A 160 -24.72 -8.60 1.44
C THR A 160 -23.70 -8.92 2.53
N VAL A 161 -24.05 -8.69 3.78
CA VAL A 161 -23.15 -8.85 4.92
C VAL A 161 -23.78 -9.67 6.04
N CYS A 162 -23.00 -10.57 6.66
CA CYS A 162 -23.34 -11.20 7.93
C CYS A 162 -22.64 -10.44 9.07
N ILE A 163 -23.38 -10.08 10.12
CA ILE A 163 -22.84 -9.44 11.32
C ILE A 163 -22.37 -10.53 12.28
N TYR A 164 -21.07 -10.55 12.57
CA TYR A 164 -20.47 -11.51 13.49
C TYR A 164 -20.31 -10.99 14.92
N GLY A 165 -20.15 -9.67 15.09
CA GLY A 165 -19.99 -9.06 16.39
C GLY A 165 -20.04 -7.54 16.33
N THR A 166 -20.48 -6.96 17.46
CA THR A 166 -20.59 -5.52 17.70
C THR A 166 -20.05 -5.21 19.10
N PRO A 167 -19.90 -3.94 19.51
CA PRO A 167 -19.44 -3.59 20.86
C PRO A 167 -20.24 -4.20 22.00
N GLU A 168 -21.54 -4.48 21.83
CA GLU A 168 -22.38 -5.05 22.86
C GLU A 168 -22.07 -6.52 23.16
N ASN A 169 -21.69 -7.30 22.13
CA ASN A 169 -21.45 -8.74 22.28
C ASN A 169 -19.98 -9.18 22.23
N ILE A 170 -19.05 -8.29 21.85
CA ILE A 170 -17.61 -8.58 21.78
C ILE A 170 -16.85 -7.64 22.70
N GLN A 171 -16.25 -8.21 23.75
CA GLN A 171 -15.43 -7.45 24.69
C GLN A 171 -14.20 -6.83 23.99
N GLY A 172 -13.99 -5.52 24.19
CA GLY A 172 -12.88 -4.78 23.60
C GLY A 172 -13.10 -4.36 22.14
N CYS A 173 -14.29 -4.61 21.58
CA CYS A 173 -14.67 -4.06 20.30
C CYS A 173 -14.74 -2.51 20.37
N PRO A 174 -14.09 -1.77 19.47
CA PRO A 174 -14.21 -0.31 19.44
C PRO A 174 -15.65 0.13 19.20
N ALA A 175 -16.02 1.30 19.74
CA ALA A 175 -17.32 1.90 19.46
C ALA A 175 -17.54 2.05 17.95
N TRP A 176 -18.79 1.93 17.50
CA TRP A 176 -19.20 2.04 16.11
C TRP A 176 -18.53 1.05 15.13
N THR A 177 -18.01 -0.06 15.66
CA THR A 177 -17.32 -1.09 14.86
C THR A 177 -18.14 -2.37 14.83
N ALA A 178 -18.32 -2.96 13.65
CA ALA A 178 -18.90 -4.27 13.43
C ALA A 178 -17.90 -5.22 12.76
N TYR A 179 -17.77 -6.43 13.30
CA TYR A 179 -17.03 -7.52 12.66
C TYR A 179 -17.99 -8.30 11.77
N THR A 180 -17.63 -8.45 10.51
CA THR A 180 -18.59 -8.94 9.49
C THR A 180 -17.96 -9.92 8.51
N SER A 181 -18.78 -10.47 7.60
CA SER A 181 -18.29 -11.32 6.50
C SER A 181 -17.43 -10.59 5.48
N LEU A 182 -17.53 -9.25 5.41
CA LEU A 182 -16.71 -8.39 4.54
C LEU A 182 -15.46 -7.83 5.25
N GLY A 183 -15.25 -8.18 6.53
CA GLY A 183 -14.22 -7.63 7.38
C GLY A 183 -14.79 -6.68 8.41
N THR A 184 -13.94 -5.80 8.95
CA THR A 184 -14.33 -4.79 9.93
C THR A 184 -14.98 -3.61 9.22
N LEU A 185 -16.21 -3.26 9.63
CA LEU A 185 -16.97 -2.12 9.11
C LEU A 185 -17.24 -1.11 10.22
N THR A 186 -17.33 0.17 9.87
CA THR A 186 -17.87 1.21 10.74
C THR A 186 -19.36 1.41 10.47
N PHE A 187 -20.13 1.77 11.52
CA PHE A 187 -21.58 1.92 11.40
C PHE A 187 -22.12 3.15 12.17
N TYR A 188 -21.42 4.28 12.08
CA TYR A 188 -21.80 5.51 12.78
C TYR A 188 -23.30 5.84 12.63
N GLY A 189 -23.97 6.07 13.77
CA GLY A 189 -25.38 6.48 13.82
C GLY A 189 -26.40 5.38 13.53
N LEU A 190 -25.97 4.11 13.44
CA LEU A 190 -26.87 2.98 13.24
C LEU A 190 -26.88 2.09 14.50
N SER A 191 -27.89 1.25 14.65
CA SER A 191 -27.93 0.21 15.67
C SER A 191 -27.83 -1.16 15.00
N LEU A 192 -26.73 -1.88 15.24
CA LEU A 192 -26.48 -3.20 14.66
C LEU A 192 -26.54 -4.35 15.68
N ASP A 193 -26.66 -4.07 16.96
CA ASP A 193 -26.58 -5.10 18.01
C ASP A 193 -27.64 -6.18 17.88
N SER A 194 -28.86 -5.80 17.47
CA SER A 194 -29.96 -6.75 17.22
C SER A 194 -29.78 -7.59 15.96
N TYR A 195 -28.82 -7.24 15.09
CA TYR A 195 -28.56 -7.94 13.83
C TYR A 195 -27.35 -8.90 13.92
N VAL A 196 -26.80 -9.13 15.09
CA VAL A 196 -25.78 -10.17 15.24
C VAL A 196 -26.35 -11.53 14.82
N ASP A 197 -25.60 -12.28 14.01
CA ASP A 197 -25.99 -13.53 13.33
C ASP A 197 -27.03 -13.37 12.21
N HIS A 198 -27.37 -12.14 11.81
CA HIS A 198 -28.23 -11.90 10.65
C HIS A 198 -27.41 -11.69 9.37
N GLU A 199 -28.00 -12.07 8.25
CA GLU A 199 -27.59 -11.64 6.92
C GLU A 199 -28.39 -10.40 6.54
N LEU A 200 -27.70 -9.31 6.19
CA LEU A 200 -28.28 -8.02 5.83
C LEU A 200 -27.94 -7.64 4.39
N SER A 201 -28.84 -6.89 3.76
CA SER A 201 -28.52 -6.07 2.60
C SER A 201 -28.27 -4.66 3.07
N VAL A 202 -27.10 -4.10 2.76
CA VAL A 202 -26.64 -2.80 3.28
C VAL A 202 -26.14 -1.91 2.15
N LEU A 203 -26.25 -0.57 2.33
CA LEU A 203 -25.50 0.41 1.56
C LEU A 203 -24.16 0.66 2.24
N LEU A 204 -23.08 0.63 1.47
CA LEU A 204 -21.69 0.69 1.94
C LEU A 204 -20.86 1.62 1.06
N ARG A 205 -19.92 2.36 1.66
CA ARG A 205 -18.83 3.06 0.99
C ARG A 205 -17.55 2.93 1.81
N ASP A 206 -16.48 2.40 1.19
CA ASP A 206 -15.12 2.33 1.77
C ASP A 206 -15.07 1.82 3.23
N GLY A 207 -15.85 0.77 3.53
CA GLY A 207 -15.93 0.18 4.87
C GLY A 207 -16.89 0.88 5.84
N GLU A 208 -17.55 1.96 5.44
CA GLU A 208 -18.57 2.65 6.24
C GLU A 208 -19.99 2.22 5.83
N LEU A 209 -20.75 1.68 6.78
CA LEU A 209 -22.13 1.26 6.59
C LEU A 209 -23.06 2.49 6.68
N ILE A 210 -23.72 2.80 5.58
CA ILE A 210 -24.59 3.98 5.45
C ILE A 210 -26.03 3.64 5.90
N HIS A 211 -26.56 2.48 5.48
CA HIS A 211 -27.93 2.10 5.74
C HIS A 211 -28.15 0.59 5.66
N VAL A 212 -29.00 0.05 6.52
CA VAL A 212 -29.52 -1.33 6.45
C VAL A 212 -30.78 -1.33 5.59
N GLN A 213 -30.67 -1.79 4.36
CA GLN A 213 -31.79 -1.82 3.42
C GLN A 213 -32.78 -2.95 3.71
N LYS A 214 -32.25 -4.12 4.14
CA LYS A 214 -33.09 -5.30 4.39
C LYS A 214 -32.41 -6.28 5.34
N ASP A 215 -33.18 -6.77 6.31
CA ASP A 215 -32.84 -7.97 7.08
C ASP A 215 -33.29 -9.22 6.33
N LYS A 216 -32.32 -10.10 6.01
CA LYS A 216 -32.57 -11.40 5.34
C LYS A 216 -32.76 -12.55 6.34
N GLY A 217 -32.55 -12.28 7.65
CA GLY A 217 -32.79 -13.20 8.75
C GLY A 217 -31.57 -13.96 9.24
N GLN A 218 -31.79 -14.90 10.16
CA GLN A 218 -30.77 -15.62 10.95
C GLN A 218 -30.45 -17.03 10.44
N ASN A 219 -30.99 -17.45 9.33
CA ASN A 219 -30.64 -18.73 8.69
C ASN A 219 -29.46 -18.48 7.76
N THR A 220 -28.24 -18.45 8.30
CA THR A 220 -27.05 -18.01 7.61
C THR A 220 -26.05 -19.14 7.41
N LEU A 221 -25.12 -18.95 6.47
CA LEU A 221 -24.01 -19.86 6.22
C LEU A 221 -22.71 -19.09 6.48
N TYR A 222 -21.99 -19.45 7.56
CA TYR A 222 -20.65 -18.92 7.82
C TYR A 222 -19.63 -19.75 7.06
N ARG A 223 -18.97 -19.13 6.10
CA ARG A 223 -17.99 -19.80 5.23
C ARG A 223 -16.58 -19.62 5.73
N ASN A 224 -15.78 -20.66 5.49
CA ASN A 224 -14.34 -20.61 5.74
C ASN A 224 -13.97 -20.14 7.17
N VAL A 225 -14.65 -20.72 8.16
CA VAL A 225 -14.44 -20.43 9.59
C VAL A 225 -13.34 -21.34 10.12
N TRP A 226 -12.34 -20.77 10.82
CA TRP A 226 -11.30 -21.53 11.49
C TRP A 226 -11.74 -21.95 12.90
N ILE A 227 -11.67 -23.23 13.20
CA ILE A 227 -12.12 -23.79 14.50
C ILE A 227 -10.91 -23.85 15.44
N LEU A 228 -10.95 -23.04 16.50
CA LEU A 228 -9.88 -22.93 17.50
C LEU A 228 -9.98 -23.98 18.59
N ASP A 229 -11.19 -24.20 19.13
CA ASP A 229 -11.48 -25.10 20.24
C ASP A 229 -12.99 -25.44 20.24
N GLY A 230 -13.40 -26.38 21.09
CA GLY A 230 -14.80 -26.73 21.21
C GLY A 230 -15.10 -27.87 22.18
N ASP A 231 -16.34 -27.87 22.66
CA ASP A 231 -16.91 -28.94 23.48
C ASP A 231 -18.27 -29.40 22.93
N SER A 232 -18.95 -30.28 23.64
CA SER A 232 -20.24 -30.78 23.20
C SER A 232 -21.33 -29.73 23.03
N GLN A 233 -21.16 -28.51 23.60
CA GLN A 233 -22.15 -27.45 23.62
C GLN A 233 -21.88 -26.37 22.55
N GLY A 234 -20.63 -26.18 22.09
CA GLY A 234 -20.31 -25.15 21.11
C GLY A 234 -18.85 -25.19 20.62
N LEU A 235 -18.56 -24.36 19.63
CA LEU A 235 -17.23 -24.15 19.09
C LEU A 235 -16.70 -22.76 19.43
N MET A 236 -15.42 -22.66 19.76
CA MET A 236 -14.66 -21.43 19.72
C MET A 236 -14.09 -21.30 18.32
N VAL A 237 -14.41 -20.24 17.63
CA VAL A 237 -14.03 -20.03 16.22
C VAL A 237 -13.35 -18.68 16.02
N TYR A 238 -12.49 -18.61 15.00
CA TYR A 238 -11.98 -17.36 14.48
C TYR A 238 -12.78 -17.01 13.22
N ILE A 239 -13.47 -15.87 13.26
CA ILE A 239 -14.34 -15.37 12.20
C ILE A 239 -14.40 -13.85 12.22
N GLY A 240 -14.28 -13.18 11.06
CA GLY A 240 -14.38 -11.72 10.97
C GLY A 240 -13.41 -10.98 11.90
N ASP A 241 -12.17 -11.49 12.02
CA ASP A 241 -11.08 -10.95 12.84
C ASP A 241 -11.30 -11.05 14.38
N ILE A 242 -12.29 -11.82 14.82
CA ILE A 242 -12.55 -12.07 16.24
C ILE A 242 -12.56 -13.56 16.58
N GLN A 243 -12.28 -13.83 17.85
CA GLN A 243 -12.54 -15.13 18.46
C GLN A 243 -13.92 -15.09 19.12
N ARG A 244 -14.79 -16.01 18.74
CA ARG A 244 -16.14 -16.06 19.21
C ARG A 244 -16.59 -17.48 19.53
N ARG A 245 -17.29 -17.68 20.65
CA ARG A 245 -17.94 -18.95 20.96
C ARG A 245 -19.35 -18.98 20.35
N ILE A 246 -19.61 -20.02 19.54
CA ILE A 246 -20.92 -20.23 18.90
C ILE A 246 -21.51 -21.55 19.43
N PRO A 247 -22.72 -21.54 20.03
CA PRO A 247 -23.32 -22.74 20.58
C PRO A 247 -23.87 -23.67 19.50
N PHE A 248 -23.88 -24.98 19.75
CA PHE A 248 -24.61 -25.92 18.96
C PHE A 248 -26.11 -25.89 19.26
N ARG A 249 -26.96 -26.11 18.26
CA ARG A 249 -28.40 -26.28 18.48
C ARG A 249 -28.71 -27.60 19.20
N LYS A 250 -27.89 -28.64 18.99
CA LYS A 250 -27.93 -29.94 19.69
C LYS A 250 -26.49 -30.33 20.03
N ASN A 251 -26.29 -30.95 21.20
CA ASN A 251 -24.98 -31.39 21.65
C ASN A 251 -24.27 -32.24 20.57
N TYR A 252 -23.00 -31.90 20.32
CA TYR A 252 -22.16 -32.55 19.33
C TYR A 252 -21.09 -33.39 20.03
N LYS A 253 -20.92 -34.69 19.62
CA LYS A 253 -20.08 -35.63 20.39
C LYS A 253 -18.62 -35.71 19.90
N LYS A 254 -18.28 -35.18 18.72
CA LYS A 254 -16.98 -35.35 18.05
C LYS A 254 -16.27 -34.02 17.80
N THR A 255 -16.32 -33.11 18.74
CA THR A 255 -15.76 -31.76 18.58
C THR A 255 -14.24 -31.77 18.42
N VAL A 256 -13.52 -32.66 19.06
CA VAL A 256 -12.04 -32.78 18.96
C VAL A 256 -11.60 -33.00 17.50
N GLU A 257 -12.38 -33.71 16.70
CA GLU A 257 -12.09 -33.94 15.27
C GLU A 257 -12.26 -32.68 14.40
N LEU A 258 -12.88 -31.61 14.94
CA LEU A 258 -13.13 -30.35 14.26
C LEU A 258 -12.05 -29.30 14.51
N ILE A 259 -11.34 -29.39 15.65
CA ILE A 259 -10.35 -28.39 16.07
C ILE A 259 -9.16 -28.36 15.07
N GLY A 260 -8.68 -27.14 14.77
CA GLY A 260 -7.59 -26.94 13.80
C GLY A 260 -7.99 -27.16 12.35
N ASN A 261 -9.29 -27.09 12.04
CA ASN A 261 -9.80 -27.24 10.69
C ASN A 261 -10.60 -26.02 10.24
N LEU A 262 -10.62 -25.81 8.93
CA LEU A 262 -11.51 -24.85 8.25
C LEU A 262 -12.85 -25.54 7.97
N ALA A 263 -13.94 -24.86 8.27
CA ALA A 263 -15.28 -25.41 8.06
C ALA A 263 -16.29 -24.34 7.61
N ASP A 264 -17.35 -24.79 6.95
CA ASP A 264 -18.57 -24.01 6.77
C ASP A 264 -19.56 -24.40 7.87
N LEU A 265 -20.12 -23.37 8.56
CA LEU A 265 -21.10 -23.56 9.64
C LEU A 265 -22.48 -23.13 9.14
N THR A 266 -23.46 -24.05 9.13
CA THR A 266 -24.85 -23.69 8.89
C THR A 266 -25.46 -23.23 10.20
N MET A 267 -26.00 -22.01 10.21
CA MET A 267 -26.54 -21.34 11.37
C MET A 267 -28.08 -21.32 11.33
N ASP A 268 -28.68 -21.33 12.53
CA ASP A 268 -30.11 -21.11 12.73
C ASP A 268 -30.31 -20.44 14.08
N HIS A 269 -30.77 -19.17 14.06
CA HIS A 269 -30.97 -18.33 15.24
C HIS A 269 -29.72 -18.31 16.16
N GLY A 270 -28.56 -17.98 15.60
CA GLY A 270 -27.28 -17.87 16.31
C GLY A 270 -26.67 -19.20 16.78
N LYS A 271 -27.19 -20.36 16.35
CA LYS A 271 -26.73 -21.69 16.76
C LYS A 271 -26.29 -22.53 15.57
N ILE A 272 -25.21 -23.29 15.76
CA ILE A 272 -24.71 -24.22 14.74
C ILE A 272 -25.65 -25.41 14.61
N THR A 273 -26.14 -25.65 13.40
CA THR A 273 -26.96 -26.84 13.07
C THR A 273 -26.17 -27.89 12.30
N LYS A 274 -25.14 -27.46 11.53
CA LYS A 274 -24.28 -28.35 10.76
C LYS A 274 -22.87 -27.78 10.67
N VAL A 275 -21.85 -28.65 10.74
CA VAL A 275 -20.44 -28.34 10.46
C VAL A 275 -19.99 -29.12 9.24
N SER A 276 -19.46 -28.43 8.25
CA SER A 276 -18.93 -29.03 7.01
C SER A 276 -17.43 -28.74 6.90
N VAL A 277 -16.60 -29.65 7.40
CA VAL A 277 -15.13 -29.52 7.41
C VAL A 277 -14.57 -29.65 5.99
N LYS A 278 -13.63 -28.77 5.62
CA LYS A 278 -12.84 -28.80 4.40
C LYS A 278 -11.54 -29.57 4.70
N LYS A 279 -11.36 -30.74 4.07
CA LYS A 279 -10.30 -31.68 4.44
C LYS A 279 -9.13 -31.73 3.48
N GLU A 280 -9.34 -31.25 2.25
CA GLU A 280 -8.32 -31.30 1.22
C GLU A 280 -7.28 -30.22 1.50
N ARG A 281 -6.02 -30.62 1.59
CA ARG A 281 -4.89 -29.75 1.87
C ARG A 281 -3.81 -29.99 0.84
N ILE A 282 -3.25 -28.91 0.31
CA ILE A 282 -2.12 -28.92 -0.59
C ILE A 282 -1.03 -28.02 -0.04
N SER A 283 0.22 -28.36 -0.31
CA SER A 283 1.39 -27.57 0.05
C SER A 283 2.39 -27.61 -1.09
N GLY A 284 2.98 -26.48 -1.41
CA GLY A 284 3.97 -26.34 -2.46
C GLY A 284 4.59 -24.94 -2.38
N LYS A 285 5.75 -24.75 -3.01
CA LYS A 285 6.35 -23.42 -3.11
C LYS A 285 5.40 -22.48 -3.86
N VAL A 286 5.18 -21.28 -3.31
CA VAL A 286 4.40 -20.23 -3.97
C VAL A 286 5.21 -19.66 -5.12
N LEU A 287 4.78 -19.88 -6.36
CA LEU A 287 5.46 -19.40 -7.56
C LEU A 287 4.92 -18.05 -8.04
N SER A 288 3.62 -17.79 -7.90
CA SER A 288 3.04 -16.45 -8.11
C SER A 288 1.77 -16.26 -7.30
N VAL A 289 1.44 -14.98 -7.03
CA VAL A 289 0.20 -14.58 -6.32
C VAL A 289 -0.48 -13.50 -7.15
N GLN A 290 -1.70 -13.79 -7.59
CA GLN A 290 -2.55 -12.90 -8.38
C GLN A 290 -3.87 -12.65 -7.66
N ALA A 291 -4.60 -11.61 -8.03
CA ALA A 291 -5.86 -11.22 -7.37
C ALA A 291 -6.90 -12.36 -7.27
N GLY A 292 -6.91 -13.32 -8.19
CA GLY A 292 -7.88 -14.42 -8.25
C GLY A 292 -7.28 -15.83 -8.13
N SER A 293 -5.98 -16.00 -8.02
CA SER A 293 -5.32 -17.32 -8.04
C SER A 293 -3.92 -17.29 -7.41
N ILE A 294 -3.43 -18.47 -7.04
CA ILE A 294 -2.05 -18.69 -6.60
C ILE A 294 -1.47 -19.83 -7.44
N GLU A 295 -0.26 -19.63 -7.96
CA GLU A 295 0.50 -20.67 -8.63
C GLU A 295 1.40 -21.38 -7.61
N LEU A 296 1.29 -22.70 -7.54
CA LEU A 296 2.04 -23.55 -6.62
C LEU A 296 2.86 -24.56 -7.40
N GLU A 297 4.11 -24.73 -7.00
CA GLU A 297 4.98 -25.75 -7.57
C GLU A 297 4.38 -27.14 -7.35
N GLY A 298 4.25 -27.93 -8.41
CA GLY A 298 3.62 -29.24 -8.42
C GLY A 298 2.08 -29.26 -8.50
N TYR A 299 1.42 -28.09 -8.48
CA TYR A 299 -0.03 -27.98 -8.58
C TYR A 299 -0.50 -27.03 -9.68
N GLY A 300 0.43 -26.17 -10.21
CA GLY A 300 0.07 -25.14 -11.17
C GLY A 300 -0.79 -24.03 -10.56
N THR A 301 -1.57 -23.35 -11.38
CA THR A 301 -2.42 -22.22 -10.96
C THR A 301 -3.72 -22.69 -10.35
N VAL A 302 -3.94 -22.46 -9.07
CA VAL A 302 -5.13 -22.81 -8.31
C VAL A 302 -5.96 -21.54 -8.04
N PRO A 303 -7.23 -21.46 -8.49
CA PRO A 303 -8.08 -20.30 -8.28
C PRO A 303 -8.45 -20.13 -6.79
N LEU A 304 -8.69 -18.87 -6.37
CA LEU A 304 -9.20 -18.55 -5.05
C LEU A 304 -10.72 -18.70 -4.99
N ASP A 305 -11.23 -19.11 -3.83
CA ASP A 305 -12.65 -19.00 -3.50
C ASP A 305 -13.03 -17.52 -3.30
N THR A 306 -14.26 -17.13 -3.54
CA THR A 306 -14.71 -15.73 -3.38
C THR A 306 -14.61 -15.24 -1.93
N GLU A 307 -14.70 -16.15 -0.97
CA GLU A 307 -14.59 -15.86 0.46
C GLU A 307 -13.32 -16.47 1.08
N TYR A 308 -12.23 -16.59 0.31
CA TYR A 308 -10.97 -17.14 0.81
C TYR A 308 -10.46 -16.39 2.04
N LYS A 309 -9.66 -17.06 2.86
CA LYS A 309 -9.03 -16.49 4.05
C LYS A 309 -7.51 -16.71 3.99
N VAL A 310 -6.75 -15.72 4.46
CA VAL A 310 -5.33 -15.90 4.76
C VAL A 310 -5.17 -15.80 6.26
N LEU A 311 -4.71 -16.87 6.89
CA LEU A 311 -4.64 -16.98 8.35
C LEU A 311 -3.21 -17.28 8.82
N LYS A 312 -2.72 -16.46 9.75
CA LYS A 312 -1.56 -16.77 10.56
C LYS A 312 -2.05 -17.55 11.78
N THR A 313 -1.51 -18.74 12.03
CA THR A 313 -1.96 -19.63 13.11
C THR A 313 -0.92 -19.87 14.20
N TYR A 314 0.29 -19.35 14.06
CA TYR A 314 1.30 -19.37 15.12
C TYR A 314 1.20 -18.09 15.99
N GLY A 315 1.36 -18.25 17.31
CA GLY A 315 1.00 -17.20 18.27
C GLY A 315 -0.53 -16.98 18.30
N ASP A 316 -0.95 -15.72 18.30
CA ASP A 316 -2.37 -15.40 18.15
C ASP A 316 -2.83 -15.60 16.71
N VAL A 317 -3.97 -16.27 16.53
CA VAL A 317 -4.58 -16.39 15.21
C VAL A 317 -5.03 -15.03 14.72
N LYS A 318 -4.54 -14.67 13.51
CA LYS A 318 -4.87 -13.39 12.87
C LYS A 318 -5.13 -13.58 11.39
N ARG A 319 -6.06 -12.80 10.87
CA ARG A 319 -6.25 -12.64 9.43
C ARG A 319 -5.09 -11.84 8.83
N GLN A 320 -4.67 -12.23 7.65
CA GLN A 320 -3.69 -11.55 6.82
C GLN A 320 -4.30 -11.20 5.46
N GLN A 321 -3.59 -10.38 4.69
CA GLN A 321 -3.97 -10.04 3.32
C GLN A 321 -3.37 -11.05 2.32
N LEU A 322 -3.88 -11.04 1.09
CA LEU A 322 -3.31 -11.86 0.01
C LEU A 322 -1.84 -11.49 -0.27
N SER A 323 -1.50 -10.21 -0.14
CA SER A 323 -0.13 -9.68 -0.28
C SER A 323 0.86 -10.22 0.76
N ASP A 324 0.37 -10.76 1.88
CA ASP A 324 1.23 -11.37 2.92
C ASP A 324 1.66 -12.81 2.57
N ILE A 325 1.11 -13.37 1.48
CA ILE A 325 1.56 -14.63 0.89
C ILE A 325 2.79 -14.34 0.03
N LEU A 326 3.97 -14.64 0.56
CA LEU A 326 5.23 -14.34 -0.11
C LEU A 326 5.54 -15.35 -1.20
N VAL A 327 5.94 -14.88 -2.37
CA VAL A 327 6.47 -15.75 -3.42
C VAL A 327 7.78 -16.38 -2.96
N GLY A 328 7.99 -17.65 -3.31
CA GLY A 328 9.10 -18.47 -2.81
C GLY A 328 8.85 -19.13 -1.45
N SER A 329 7.76 -18.78 -0.75
CA SER A 329 7.41 -19.42 0.52
C SER A 329 7.00 -20.87 0.35
N GLU A 330 7.50 -21.74 1.24
CA GLU A 330 7.14 -23.17 1.37
C GLU A 330 6.41 -23.44 2.70
N ASN A 331 6.20 -22.42 3.51
CA ASN A 331 5.67 -22.53 4.88
C ASN A 331 4.15 -22.34 4.96
N GLN A 332 3.47 -22.48 3.85
CA GLN A 332 2.02 -22.29 3.80
C GLN A 332 1.32 -23.57 3.39
N GLU A 333 0.25 -23.88 4.10
CA GLU A 333 -0.69 -24.92 3.73
C GLU A 333 -1.95 -24.29 3.13
N PHE A 334 -2.43 -24.83 2.03
CA PHE A 334 -3.61 -24.33 1.36
C PHE A 334 -4.75 -25.33 1.52
N ILE A 335 -5.86 -24.89 2.08
CA ILE A 335 -7.08 -25.68 2.20
C ILE A 335 -7.93 -25.49 0.96
N VAL A 336 -8.21 -26.59 0.26
CA VAL A 336 -8.91 -26.58 -1.03
C VAL A 336 -10.28 -27.21 -0.88
N ALA A 337 -11.26 -26.68 -1.61
CA ALA A 337 -12.54 -27.31 -1.82
C ALA A 337 -13.07 -26.99 -3.22
N LYS A 338 -13.58 -28.02 -3.91
CA LYS A 338 -14.08 -27.88 -5.29
C LYS A 338 -13.06 -27.25 -6.25
N GLY A 339 -11.78 -27.58 -6.10
CA GLY A 339 -10.69 -27.06 -6.93
C GLY A 339 -10.34 -25.59 -6.69
N LYS A 340 -10.76 -24.99 -5.57
CA LYS A 340 -10.45 -23.60 -5.20
C LYS A 340 -9.81 -23.52 -3.84
N ILE A 341 -8.85 -22.62 -3.66
CA ILE A 341 -8.25 -22.31 -2.35
C ILE A 341 -9.28 -21.57 -1.51
N CYS A 342 -9.70 -22.19 -0.41
CA CYS A 342 -10.59 -21.60 0.59
C CYS A 342 -9.84 -20.91 1.71
N ALA A 343 -8.64 -21.38 2.03
CA ALA A 343 -7.74 -20.68 2.95
C ALA A 343 -6.27 -20.98 2.65
N ALA A 344 -5.41 -19.99 2.90
CA ALA A 344 -3.98 -20.15 3.07
C ALA A 344 -3.65 -20.06 4.57
N ILE A 345 -2.98 -21.07 5.11
CA ILE A 345 -2.66 -21.19 6.52
C ILE A 345 -1.15 -21.05 6.69
N LYS A 346 -0.73 -20.01 7.41
CA LYS A 346 0.67 -19.78 7.74
C LYS A 346 0.96 -20.25 9.15
N GLU A 347 1.70 -21.36 9.27
CA GLU A 347 1.96 -22.03 10.56
C GLU A 347 3.27 -21.58 11.23
N ARG A 348 4.14 -20.88 10.50
CA ARG A 348 5.42 -20.33 10.99
C ARG A 348 5.86 -19.16 10.12
N GLU A 349 6.85 -18.41 10.56
CA GLU A 349 7.44 -17.35 9.76
C GLU A 349 8.22 -17.90 8.54
N ASP A 350 8.24 -17.12 7.46
CA ASP A 350 9.04 -17.43 6.29
C ASP A 350 10.52 -17.24 6.61
N ALA A 351 11.30 -18.25 6.31
CA ALA A 351 12.75 -18.14 6.27
C ALA A 351 13.10 -17.26 5.05
N ALA A 352 13.71 -16.10 5.24
CA ALA A 352 14.18 -15.29 4.13
C ALA A 352 15.66 -15.59 3.83
N ASP A 353 15.94 -16.84 3.51
CA ASP A 353 17.25 -17.37 3.12
C ASP A 353 17.48 -17.34 1.61
N ARG A 354 16.41 -17.17 0.85
CA ARG A 354 16.42 -17.02 -0.62
C ARG A 354 15.75 -15.74 -1.05
N ILE A 355 16.12 -15.26 -2.23
CA ILE A 355 15.51 -14.07 -2.85
C ILE A 355 15.13 -14.40 -4.29
N ARG A 356 14.03 -13.79 -4.76
CA ARG A 356 13.50 -13.96 -6.11
C ARG A 356 13.55 -12.62 -6.83
N VAL A 357 14.45 -12.54 -7.82
CA VAL A 357 14.78 -11.31 -8.53
C VAL A 357 14.22 -11.35 -9.95
N LEU A 358 13.39 -10.39 -10.32
CA LEU A 358 12.95 -10.16 -11.69
C LEU A 358 14.14 -9.62 -12.49
N ILE A 359 14.52 -10.30 -13.54
CA ILE A 359 15.63 -9.89 -14.40
C ILE A 359 15.08 -9.03 -15.55
N MET A 360 15.40 -7.74 -15.51
CA MET A 360 14.96 -6.76 -16.49
C MET A 360 15.64 -6.97 -17.86
N GLY A 361 15.03 -6.48 -18.91
CA GLY A 361 15.60 -6.45 -20.25
C GLY A 361 16.88 -5.61 -20.35
N ASN A 362 17.42 -5.49 -21.56
CA ASN A 362 18.59 -4.65 -21.80
C ASN A 362 18.29 -3.19 -21.46
N GLY A 363 19.24 -2.52 -20.81
CA GLY A 363 19.09 -1.12 -20.38
C GLY A 363 18.14 -0.92 -19.19
N PHE A 364 17.56 -1.96 -18.61
CA PHE A 364 16.57 -1.91 -17.51
C PHE A 364 15.27 -1.13 -17.87
N GLU A 365 14.93 -1.02 -19.16
CA GLU A 365 13.76 -0.26 -19.62
C GLU A 365 12.47 -1.08 -19.58
N SER A 366 12.56 -2.41 -19.70
CA SER A 366 11.42 -3.32 -19.75
C SER A 366 11.62 -4.51 -18.81
N ARG A 367 10.54 -4.93 -18.16
CA ARG A 367 10.47 -6.22 -17.44
C ARG A 367 10.20 -7.41 -18.34
N TYR A 368 9.90 -7.16 -19.62
CA TYR A 368 9.56 -8.18 -20.59
C TYR A 368 10.66 -8.39 -21.61
N HIS A 369 10.83 -9.64 -22.05
CA HIS A 369 11.76 -10.06 -23.06
C HIS A 369 10.99 -10.63 -24.26
N GLU A 370 11.44 -10.34 -25.47
CA GLU A 370 10.92 -10.98 -26.70
C GLU A 370 11.45 -12.41 -26.84
N LYS A 371 12.73 -12.59 -26.50
CA LYS A 371 13.45 -13.87 -26.56
C LYS A 371 14.37 -14.02 -25.37
N ILE A 372 14.42 -15.21 -24.80
CA ILE A 372 15.38 -15.62 -23.77
C ILE A 372 16.18 -16.81 -24.29
N GLU A 373 17.52 -16.70 -24.24
CA GLU A 373 18.43 -17.76 -24.62
C GLU A 373 19.41 -18.04 -23.47
N ILE A 374 19.45 -19.29 -23.01
CA ILE A 374 20.20 -19.70 -21.83
C ILE A 374 21.09 -20.88 -22.17
N THR A 375 22.34 -20.87 -21.65
CA THR A 375 23.28 -21.97 -21.65
C THR A 375 23.81 -22.21 -20.24
N CYS A 376 24.27 -23.45 -19.97
CA CYS A 376 24.92 -23.81 -18.71
C CYS A 376 26.09 -24.77 -19.01
N PRO A 377 27.25 -24.59 -18.38
CA PRO A 377 28.38 -25.53 -18.55
C PRO A 377 28.09 -26.91 -17.92
N GLY A 378 27.19 -26.97 -16.94
CA GLY A 378 26.76 -28.20 -16.28
C GLY A 378 25.43 -28.74 -16.81
N SER A 379 24.99 -29.88 -16.25
CA SER A 379 23.69 -30.45 -16.56
C SER A 379 22.56 -29.64 -15.89
N ILE A 380 21.42 -29.51 -16.59
CA ILE A 380 20.26 -28.75 -16.14
C ILE A 380 19.08 -29.68 -15.94
N LYS A 381 18.42 -29.62 -14.80
CA LYS A 381 17.07 -30.13 -14.59
C LYS A 381 16.07 -29.09 -15.12
N LYS A 382 15.36 -29.46 -16.18
CA LYS A 382 14.27 -28.68 -16.76
C LYS A 382 12.95 -29.20 -16.19
N ILE A 383 12.17 -28.32 -15.57
CA ILE A 383 10.85 -28.63 -15.01
C ILE A 383 9.81 -27.75 -15.69
N GLN A 384 8.68 -28.36 -16.11
CA GLN A 384 7.55 -27.65 -16.71
C GLN A 384 6.25 -28.45 -16.45
N GLY A 385 5.35 -27.90 -15.64
CA GLY A 385 4.23 -28.64 -15.08
C GLY A 385 4.71 -29.92 -14.37
N ASP A 386 4.12 -31.07 -14.72
CA ASP A 386 4.50 -32.38 -14.17
C ASP A 386 5.71 -33.01 -14.89
N SER A 387 6.27 -32.36 -15.91
CA SER A 387 7.38 -32.90 -16.70
C SER A 387 8.73 -32.46 -16.16
N GLU A 388 9.59 -33.45 -15.89
CA GLU A 388 11.00 -33.24 -15.54
C GLU A 388 11.91 -33.88 -16.59
N THR A 389 12.89 -33.15 -17.06
CA THR A 389 13.85 -33.63 -18.07
C THR A 389 15.25 -33.15 -17.72
N MET A 390 16.23 -34.04 -17.81
CA MET A 390 17.65 -33.68 -17.70
C MET A 390 18.20 -33.26 -19.06
N LEU A 391 18.80 -32.09 -19.10
CA LEU A 391 19.52 -31.59 -20.28
C LEU A 391 21.02 -31.77 -20.10
N ASP A 392 21.69 -32.16 -21.16
CA ASP A 392 23.13 -32.32 -21.18
C ASP A 392 23.89 -30.99 -21.00
N PRO A 393 25.14 -31.02 -20.48
CA PRO A 393 26.00 -29.85 -20.41
C PRO A 393 26.06 -29.08 -21.74
N ALA A 394 26.12 -27.75 -21.67
CA ALA A 394 26.16 -26.84 -22.81
C ALA A 394 24.92 -26.89 -23.73
N SER A 395 23.81 -27.51 -23.31
CA SER A 395 22.54 -27.40 -24.03
C SER A 395 22.09 -25.96 -24.15
N VAL A 396 21.58 -25.56 -25.33
CA VAL A 396 21.00 -24.25 -25.56
C VAL A 396 19.50 -24.31 -25.36
N ILE A 397 18.99 -23.54 -24.41
CA ILE A 397 17.56 -23.34 -24.17
C ILE A 397 17.16 -22.01 -24.79
N SER A 398 16.25 -22.02 -25.77
CA SER A 398 15.77 -20.81 -26.46
C SER A 398 14.26 -20.79 -26.39
N VAL A 399 13.71 -19.69 -25.87
CA VAL A 399 12.26 -19.42 -25.74
C VAL A 399 11.96 -18.08 -26.38
N THR A 400 10.92 -18.04 -27.20
CA THR A 400 10.41 -16.80 -27.81
C THR A 400 8.97 -16.58 -27.33
N SER A 401 8.63 -15.34 -27.02
CA SER A 401 7.29 -15.02 -26.56
C SER A 401 6.21 -15.48 -27.57
N GLY A 402 5.17 -16.14 -27.07
CA GLY A 402 4.06 -16.63 -27.87
C GLY A 402 4.35 -17.86 -28.73
N ASP A 403 5.54 -18.49 -28.62
CA ASP A 403 5.88 -19.69 -29.41
C ASP A 403 5.27 -21.00 -28.84
N GLY A 404 4.61 -20.91 -27.68
CA GLY A 404 3.99 -22.04 -26.97
C GLY A 404 4.97 -22.91 -26.18
N THR A 405 6.27 -22.60 -26.17
CA THR A 405 7.29 -23.35 -25.41
C THR A 405 7.07 -23.22 -23.90
N CYS A 406 6.59 -22.06 -23.43
CA CYS A 406 6.30 -21.76 -22.04
C CYS A 406 4.79 -21.60 -21.77
N SER A 407 3.97 -22.58 -22.23
CA SER A 407 2.53 -22.64 -21.86
C SER A 407 2.30 -22.77 -20.36
N GLU A 408 3.28 -23.29 -19.64
CA GLU A 408 3.40 -23.32 -18.18
C GLU A 408 4.79 -22.79 -17.82
N ARG A 409 4.97 -22.31 -16.60
CA ARG A 409 6.28 -21.84 -16.10
C ARG A 409 7.37 -22.86 -16.35
N LEU A 410 8.44 -22.43 -16.98
CA LEU A 410 9.64 -23.22 -17.24
C LEU A 410 10.67 -22.94 -16.14
N ILE A 411 11.11 -23.95 -15.42
CA ILE A 411 12.10 -23.87 -14.35
C ILE A 411 13.39 -24.58 -14.81
N LEU A 412 14.52 -23.91 -14.64
CA LEU A 412 15.85 -24.41 -15.01
C LEU A 412 16.72 -24.44 -13.75
N GLU A 413 17.15 -25.65 -13.34
CA GLU A 413 17.98 -25.86 -12.15
C GLU A 413 19.30 -26.57 -12.50
N PRO A 414 20.46 -25.89 -12.40
CA PRO A 414 21.75 -26.54 -12.51
C PRO A 414 21.95 -27.58 -11.39
N GLN A 415 22.49 -28.76 -11.71
CA GLN A 415 22.60 -29.86 -10.76
C GLN A 415 23.97 -29.94 -10.05
N ASP A 416 24.96 -29.22 -10.56
CA ASP A 416 26.35 -29.25 -10.08
C ASP A 416 26.83 -27.91 -9.48
N GLY A 417 25.88 -26.95 -9.27
CA GLY A 417 26.20 -25.61 -8.81
C GLY A 417 26.73 -24.65 -9.88
N SER A 418 26.73 -25.08 -11.17
CA SER A 418 27.06 -24.21 -12.30
C SER A 418 26.09 -23.04 -12.41
N GLU A 419 26.54 -21.94 -13.00
CA GLU A 419 25.69 -20.78 -13.29
C GLU A 419 25.03 -20.90 -14.67
N LEU A 420 23.82 -20.34 -14.78
CA LEU A 420 23.03 -20.24 -16.00
C LEU A 420 23.37 -18.92 -16.71
N THR A 421 23.98 -18.97 -17.90
CA THR A 421 24.33 -17.79 -18.69
C THR A 421 23.16 -17.40 -19.59
N VAL A 422 22.70 -16.15 -19.48
CA VAL A 422 21.60 -15.62 -20.29
C VAL A 422 22.18 -14.88 -21.51
N ASN A 423 22.36 -15.61 -22.62
CA ASN A 423 23.03 -15.12 -23.83
C ASN A 423 22.28 -13.98 -24.54
N SER A 424 20.96 -13.86 -24.30
CA SER A 424 20.13 -12.79 -24.87
C SER A 424 20.23 -11.46 -24.12
N LEU A 425 20.97 -11.41 -22.98
CA LEU A 425 21.15 -10.21 -22.18
C LEU A 425 22.58 -9.67 -22.25
N VAL A 426 22.67 -8.35 -22.17
CA VAL A 426 23.93 -7.62 -22.01
C VAL A 426 23.83 -6.73 -20.78
N ARG A 427 24.81 -6.83 -19.89
CA ARG A 427 25.02 -5.96 -18.72
C ARG A 427 26.35 -5.21 -18.87
N ALA A 428 26.61 -4.28 -17.95
CA ALA A 428 27.84 -3.46 -17.99
C ALA A 428 29.13 -4.30 -18.04
N GLN A 429 29.13 -5.51 -17.51
CA GLN A 429 30.27 -6.44 -17.46
C GLN A 429 30.24 -7.52 -18.57
N GLY A 430 29.29 -7.44 -19.49
CA GLY A 430 29.12 -8.44 -20.56
C GLY A 430 27.85 -9.28 -20.40
N THR A 431 27.89 -10.52 -20.89
CA THR A 431 26.77 -11.47 -20.78
C THR A 431 26.67 -12.00 -19.34
N PRO A 432 25.50 -11.82 -18.68
CA PRO A 432 25.36 -12.20 -17.26
C PRO A 432 25.15 -13.70 -17.07
N SER A 433 25.68 -14.23 -15.94
CA SER A 433 25.46 -15.60 -15.48
C SER A 433 24.89 -15.60 -14.07
N TYR A 434 23.86 -16.42 -13.83
CA TYR A 434 23.09 -16.44 -12.61
C TYR A 434 23.22 -17.78 -11.89
N GLY A 435 23.55 -17.74 -10.61
CA GLY A 435 23.48 -18.90 -9.71
C GLY A 435 22.04 -19.21 -9.28
N GLY A 436 21.84 -20.37 -8.66
CA GLY A 436 20.52 -20.83 -8.26
C GLY A 436 19.69 -21.30 -9.46
N ARG A 437 18.40 -21.01 -9.51
CA ARG A 437 17.53 -21.39 -10.62
C ARG A 437 16.98 -20.19 -11.39
N LEU A 438 16.70 -20.38 -12.66
CA LEU A 438 16.00 -19.43 -13.51
C LEU A 438 14.60 -19.95 -13.85
N GLU A 439 13.64 -19.07 -13.82
CA GLU A 439 12.24 -19.36 -14.16
C GLU A 439 11.79 -18.43 -15.30
N ILE A 440 11.13 -19.00 -16.30
CA ILE A 440 10.59 -18.26 -17.44
C ILE A 440 9.08 -18.42 -17.44
N LEU A 441 8.37 -17.31 -17.50
CA LEU A 441 6.92 -17.23 -17.63
C LEU A 441 6.57 -16.47 -18.90
N ASP A 442 5.75 -17.04 -19.79
CA ASP A 442 5.20 -16.33 -20.95
C ASP A 442 3.91 -15.61 -20.52
N THR A 443 3.85 -14.31 -20.80
CA THR A 443 2.71 -13.45 -20.49
C THR A 443 2.18 -12.78 -21.75
N GLU A 444 1.02 -12.15 -21.69
CA GLU A 444 0.46 -11.38 -22.82
C GLU A 444 1.39 -10.26 -23.32
N ASN A 445 2.31 -9.77 -22.47
CA ASN A 445 3.21 -8.66 -22.78
C ASN A 445 4.63 -9.12 -23.15
N GLY A 446 4.93 -10.41 -23.05
CA GLY A 446 6.24 -10.98 -23.31
C GLY A 446 6.72 -11.93 -22.23
N LEU A 447 7.95 -12.44 -22.39
CA LEU A 447 8.56 -13.35 -21.43
C LEU A 447 9.04 -12.60 -20.20
N VAL A 448 8.83 -13.17 -19.03
CA VAL A 448 9.39 -12.71 -17.75
C VAL A 448 10.43 -13.71 -17.28
N LEU A 449 11.57 -13.22 -16.82
CA LEU A 449 12.67 -14.01 -16.29
C LEU A 449 12.86 -13.74 -14.79
N VAL A 450 12.84 -14.78 -13.97
CA VAL A 450 13.04 -14.67 -12.52
C VAL A 450 14.23 -15.53 -12.12
N ASN A 451 15.14 -14.95 -11.34
CA ASN A 451 16.24 -15.68 -10.69
C ASN A 451 15.91 -15.94 -9.22
N GLU A 452 15.81 -17.18 -8.82
CA GLU A 452 15.76 -17.57 -7.41
C GLU A 452 17.12 -18.05 -6.95
N ILE A 453 17.67 -17.35 -5.96
CA ILE A 453 19.04 -17.56 -5.48
C ILE A 453 19.11 -17.48 -3.95
N ASP A 454 20.08 -18.17 -3.34
CA ASP A 454 20.44 -17.99 -1.93
C ASP A 454 20.83 -16.54 -1.62
N MET A 455 20.40 -16.01 -0.47
CA MET A 455 20.62 -14.59 -0.11
C MET A 455 22.11 -14.22 -0.06
N GLU A 456 22.94 -15.07 0.50
CA GLU A 456 24.37 -14.77 0.59
C GLU A 456 25.07 -14.90 -0.78
N ALA A 457 24.62 -15.82 -1.62
CA ALA A 457 25.10 -15.92 -3.02
C ALA A 457 24.68 -14.68 -3.84
N TYR A 458 23.45 -14.19 -3.66
CA TYR A 458 22.97 -12.94 -4.24
C TYR A 458 23.86 -11.74 -3.81
N LEU A 459 24.14 -11.62 -2.51
CA LEU A 459 24.97 -10.54 -1.98
C LEU A 459 26.39 -10.54 -2.52
N LYS A 460 26.98 -11.72 -2.79
CA LYS A 460 28.32 -11.81 -3.43
C LYS A 460 28.36 -11.18 -4.82
N LYS A 461 27.25 -11.12 -5.55
CA LYS A 461 27.12 -10.47 -6.85
C LYS A 461 26.66 -9.00 -6.73
N VAL A 462 25.91 -8.66 -5.66
CA VAL A 462 25.45 -7.28 -5.39
C VAL A 462 26.61 -6.40 -4.91
N ILE A 463 27.40 -6.85 -3.93
CA ILE A 463 28.44 -6.02 -3.34
C ILE A 463 29.43 -5.47 -4.38
N PRO A 464 30.01 -6.26 -5.31
CA PRO A 464 30.87 -5.71 -6.35
C PRO A 464 30.14 -4.87 -7.40
N SER A 465 28.81 -5.03 -7.53
CA SER A 465 27.98 -4.16 -8.38
C SER A 465 27.77 -2.78 -7.77
N GLU A 466 27.74 -2.69 -6.44
CA GLU A 466 27.47 -1.47 -5.66
C GLU A 466 28.73 -0.70 -5.28
N MET A 467 29.81 -1.41 -4.90
CA MET A 467 31.04 -0.80 -4.41
C MET A 467 32.27 -1.45 -5.05
N PRO A 468 33.28 -0.66 -5.51
CA PRO A 468 34.52 -1.21 -6.05
C PRO A 468 35.24 -2.08 -5.02
N SER A 469 35.78 -3.23 -5.47
CA SER A 469 36.60 -4.14 -4.63
C SER A 469 37.89 -3.48 -4.07
N SER A 470 38.31 -2.38 -4.65
CA SER A 470 39.44 -1.58 -4.16
C SER A 470 39.15 -0.84 -2.84
N TYR A 471 37.88 -0.81 -2.40
CA TYR A 471 37.51 -0.17 -1.13
C TYR A 471 38.04 -0.95 0.09
N GLU A 472 38.13 -0.25 1.23
CA GLU A 472 38.55 -0.87 2.49
C GLU A 472 37.57 -1.97 2.91
N LYS A 473 38.09 -3.04 3.49
CA LYS A 473 37.29 -4.22 3.87
C LYS A 473 36.14 -3.85 4.82
N GLU A 474 36.38 -2.93 5.77
CA GLU A 474 35.35 -2.51 6.72
C GLU A 474 34.22 -1.74 6.03
N ALA A 475 34.49 -0.99 4.97
CA ALA A 475 33.45 -0.37 4.15
C ALA A 475 32.61 -1.40 3.38
N LEU A 476 33.27 -2.41 2.79
CA LEU A 476 32.60 -3.52 2.11
C LEU A 476 31.74 -4.35 3.06
N LYS A 477 32.20 -4.57 4.31
CA LYS A 477 31.41 -5.23 5.36
C LYS A 477 30.18 -4.41 5.75
N ALA A 478 30.34 -3.09 5.94
CA ALA A 478 29.20 -2.21 6.21
C ALA A 478 28.17 -2.28 5.07
N GLN A 479 28.62 -2.25 3.82
CA GLN A 479 27.75 -2.43 2.66
C GLN A 479 27.04 -3.78 2.64
N ALA A 480 27.75 -4.88 2.98
CA ALA A 480 27.17 -6.22 3.02
C ALA A 480 26.04 -6.33 4.06
N VAL A 481 26.21 -5.74 5.24
CA VAL A 481 25.16 -5.69 6.27
C VAL A 481 23.97 -4.85 5.82
N CYS A 482 24.21 -3.66 5.23
CA CYS A 482 23.16 -2.82 4.68
C CYS A 482 22.38 -3.56 3.58
N ALA A 483 23.09 -4.11 2.59
CA ALA A 483 22.49 -4.79 1.44
C ALA A 483 21.67 -6.01 1.88
N ARG A 484 22.16 -6.79 2.85
CA ARG A 484 21.43 -7.94 3.42
C ARG A 484 20.16 -7.49 4.12
N THR A 485 20.24 -6.46 4.97
CA THR A 485 19.08 -5.94 5.70
C THR A 485 18.04 -5.38 4.74
N TYR A 486 18.48 -4.62 3.74
CA TYR A 486 17.61 -4.07 2.70
C TYR A 486 16.94 -5.19 1.89
N ALA A 487 17.71 -6.14 1.38
CA ALA A 487 17.20 -7.28 0.60
C ALA A 487 16.18 -8.09 1.41
N PHE A 488 16.46 -8.34 2.70
CA PHE A 488 15.56 -9.04 3.60
C PHE A 488 14.22 -8.28 3.76
N VAL A 489 14.25 -6.97 3.96
CA VAL A 489 13.02 -6.16 4.08
C VAL A 489 12.28 -6.12 2.74
N GLN A 490 12.98 -5.89 1.64
CA GLN A 490 12.38 -5.81 0.31
C GLN A 490 11.83 -7.15 -0.18
N SER A 491 12.42 -8.28 0.20
CA SER A 491 11.88 -9.61 -0.13
C SER A 491 10.47 -9.84 0.44
N ARG A 492 10.08 -9.06 1.46
CA ARG A 492 8.74 -9.10 2.06
C ARG A 492 7.74 -8.12 1.40
N SER A 493 8.20 -7.23 0.51
CA SER A 493 7.31 -6.28 -0.20
C SER A 493 6.45 -6.95 -1.27
N ASN A 494 6.90 -8.10 -1.79
CA ASN A 494 6.19 -8.90 -2.80
C ASN A 494 5.83 -8.10 -4.07
N SER A 495 6.68 -7.12 -4.45
CA SER A 495 6.38 -6.08 -5.44
C SER A 495 6.06 -6.61 -6.83
N TYR A 496 6.53 -7.82 -7.16
CA TYR A 496 6.30 -8.50 -8.43
C TYR A 496 5.68 -9.89 -8.23
N SER A 497 4.80 -10.05 -7.23
CA SER A 497 4.19 -11.34 -6.88
C SER A 497 3.44 -11.98 -8.03
N GLU A 498 2.86 -11.19 -8.94
CA GLU A 498 2.18 -11.67 -10.13
C GLU A 498 3.10 -12.45 -11.09
N TYR A 499 4.39 -12.11 -11.12
CA TYR A 499 5.42 -12.78 -11.92
C TYR A 499 6.21 -13.83 -11.12
N GLY A 500 6.06 -13.82 -9.80
CA GLY A 500 6.80 -14.70 -8.91
C GLY A 500 8.12 -14.13 -8.43
N ALA A 501 8.30 -12.81 -8.47
CA ALA A 501 9.49 -12.12 -7.97
C ALA A 501 9.16 -11.15 -6.83
N GLN A 502 10.15 -10.86 -6.01
CA GLN A 502 10.05 -9.96 -4.87
C GLN A 502 10.60 -8.57 -5.21
N ILE A 503 11.69 -8.53 -5.95
CA ILE A 503 12.42 -7.32 -6.37
C ILE A 503 12.83 -7.45 -7.83
N ASP A 504 13.37 -6.38 -8.43
CA ASP A 504 14.08 -6.43 -9.72
C ASP A 504 15.60 -6.16 -9.58
N ASP A 505 16.34 -6.32 -10.68
CA ASP A 505 17.79 -6.16 -10.74
C ASP A 505 18.25 -4.72 -11.05
N SER A 506 17.33 -3.72 -11.02
CA SER A 506 17.61 -2.32 -11.32
C SER A 506 17.94 -1.47 -10.10
N THR A 507 18.27 -0.21 -10.33
CA THR A 507 18.51 0.80 -9.29
C THR A 507 17.26 1.19 -8.48
N GLN A 508 16.08 0.66 -8.81
CA GLN A 508 14.88 0.84 -7.98
C GLN A 508 14.97 0.05 -6.67
N PHE A 509 15.74 -1.04 -6.69
CA PHE A 509 16.04 -1.87 -5.52
C PHE A 509 17.55 -1.86 -5.24
N GLN A 510 18.26 -2.90 -5.67
CA GLN A 510 19.71 -3.03 -5.52
C GLN A 510 20.31 -3.42 -6.86
N VAL A 511 21.42 -2.76 -7.23
CA VAL A 511 22.09 -3.06 -8.49
C VAL A 511 22.60 -4.50 -8.48
N TYR A 512 22.03 -5.34 -9.33
CA TYR A 512 22.40 -6.72 -9.53
C TYR A 512 22.92 -6.93 -10.96
N ASN A 513 24.04 -6.27 -11.29
CA ASN A 513 24.69 -6.36 -12.61
C ASN A 513 25.37 -7.70 -12.83
N ASN A 514 25.27 -8.60 -11.88
CA ASN A 514 25.86 -9.93 -11.90
C ASN A 514 27.39 -9.93 -12.14
N VAL A 515 28.07 -8.98 -11.48
CA VAL A 515 29.54 -8.88 -11.48
C VAL A 515 30.11 -10.07 -10.73
N ASP A 516 31.14 -10.69 -11.31
CA ASP A 516 31.83 -11.80 -10.64
C ASP A 516 32.44 -11.32 -9.31
N PRO A 517 32.22 -12.06 -8.21
CA PRO A 517 32.78 -11.70 -6.93
C PRO A 517 34.30 -11.86 -6.94
N ASP A 518 35.01 -10.84 -6.46
CA ASP A 518 36.41 -11.02 -6.10
C ASP A 518 36.56 -11.54 -4.67
N GLU A 519 37.78 -11.97 -4.31
CA GLU A 519 38.06 -12.55 -3.00
C GLU A 519 37.70 -11.59 -1.86
N LYS A 520 37.94 -10.28 -1.99
CA LYS A 520 37.74 -9.29 -0.94
C LYS A 520 36.25 -9.01 -0.68
N THR A 521 35.44 -8.86 -1.77
CA THR A 521 34.00 -8.66 -1.65
C THR A 521 33.30 -9.91 -1.12
N ALA A 522 33.68 -11.10 -1.62
CA ALA A 522 33.17 -12.37 -1.13
C ALA A 522 33.50 -12.59 0.37
N GLN A 523 34.71 -12.22 0.79
CA GLN A 523 35.14 -12.30 2.18
C GLN A 523 34.36 -11.33 3.08
N ALA A 524 34.06 -10.12 2.62
CA ALA A 524 33.24 -9.13 3.37
C ALA A 524 31.83 -9.67 3.63
N VAL A 525 31.18 -10.32 2.65
CA VAL A 525 29.90 -10.98 2.79
C VAL A 525 29.99 -12.12 3.81
N GLN A 526 31.02 -12.99 3.68
CA GLN A 526 31.20 -14.15 4.55
C GLN A 526 31.46 -13.77 6.01
N GLU A 527 32.29 -12.75 6.27
CA GLU A 527 32.62 -12.30 7.65
C GLU A 527 31.46 -11.56 8.33
N THR A 528 30.46 -11.17 7.57
CA THR A 528 29.22 -10.56 8.07
C THR A 528 27.99 -11.45 7.85
N TYR A 529 28.21 -12.76 7.66
CA TYR A 529 27.15 -13.72 7.40
C TYR A 529 25.99 -13.57 8.40
N GLY A 530 24.75 -13.52 7.93
CA GLY A 530 23.54 -13.40 8.72
C GLY A 530 23.36 -12.08 9.49
N LYS A 531 24.36 -11.18 9.54
CA LYS A 531 24.27 -9.93 10.31
C LYS A 531 23.38 -8.91 9.61
N MET A 532 22.40 -8.37 10.36
CA MET A 532 21.44 -7.38 9.91
C MET A 532 21.28 -6.25 10.92
N LEU A 533 20.71 -5.13 10.47
CA LEU A 533 20.40 -3.94 11.26
C LEU A 533 18.96 -4.01 11.78
N TYR A 534 18.80 -3.80 13.09
CA TYR A 534 17.50 -3.78 13.77
C TYR A 534 17.29 -2.48 14.52
N TYR A 535 16.05 -2.03 14.57
CA TYR A 535 15.61 -0.95 15.43
C TYR A 535 14.35 -1.40 16.19
N ASN A 536 14.41 -1.33 17.54
CA ASN A 536 13.34 -1.85 18.40
C ASN A 536 12.90 -3.29 18.04
N GLY A 537 13.88 -4.17 17.75
CA GLY A 537 13.64 -5.58 17.44
C GLY A 537 13.11 -5.86 16.02
N ASN A 538 12.94 -4.85 15.18
CA ASN A 538 12.51 -5.00 13.78
C ASN A 538 13.67 -4.67 12.83
N PRO A 539 13.84 -5.44 11.73
CA PRO A 539 14.82 -5.09 10.69
C PRO A 539 14.47 -3.74 10.06
N ILE A 540 15.49 -2.92 9.81
CA ILE A 540 15.30 -1.59 9.23
C ILE A 540 15.33 -1.63 7.70
N THR A 541 14.75 -0.62 7.04
CA THR A 541 15.06 -0.37 5.63
C THR A 541 16.38 0.39 5.53
N ALA A 542 17.46 -0.37 5.36
CA ALA A 542 18.83 0.13 5.38
C ALA A 542 19.21 0.79 4.04
N TYR A 543 18.63 1.95 3.73
CA TYR A 543 18.93 2.72 2.52
C TYR A 543 20.41 3.15 2.46
N TYR A 544 20.99 3.13 1.27
CA TYR A 544 22.33 3.63 1.01
C TYR A 544 22.42 4.31 -0.36
N PHE A 545 23.44 5.12 -0.55
CA PHE A 545 23.67 5.89 -1.78
C PHE A 545 25.16 6.14 -1.99
N SER A 546 25.55 6.54 -3.20
CA SER A 546 26.96 6.61 -3.57
C SER A 546 27.77 7.64 -2.78
N THR A 547 27.44 8.92 -2.89
CA THR A 547 28.30 10.03 -2.38
C THR A 547 27.44 11.11 -1.76
N SER A 548 27.76 11.56 -0.53
CA SER A 548 27.11 12.73 0.05
C SER A 548 27.72 14.05 -0.47
N CYS A 549 27.07 15.15 -0.18
CA CYS A 549 27.65 16.48 -0.33
C CYS A 549 28.29 17.00 0.96
N GLY A 550 28.56 16.12 1.96
CA GLY A 550 28.98 16.46 3.32
C GLY A 550 27.83 16.47 4.32
N THR A 551 26.61 16.20 3.87
CA THR A 551 25.40 16.00 4.67
C THR A 551 24.50 14.95 4.03
N THR A 552 23.69 14.28 4.87
CA THR A 552 22.61 13.38 4.41
C THR A 552 21.23 14.04 4.59
N THR A 553 20.19 13.36 4.18
CA THR A 553 18.80 13.71 4.46
C THR A 553 18.07 12.52 5.11
N ASN A 554 16.77 12.59 5.30
CA ASN A 554 15.92 11.51 5.82
C ASN A 554 14.78 11.15 4.86
N ALA A 555 13.91 10.22 5.27
CA ALA A 555 12.83 9.71 4.44
C ALA A 555 11.73 10.74 4.09
N ALA A 556 11.72 11.92 4.70
CA ALA A 556 10.78 13.00 4.35
C ALA A 556 10.87 13.43 2.87
N ILE A 557 11.97 13.12 2.18
CA ILE A 557 12.10 13.38 0.74
C ILE A 557 11.15 12.53 -0.14
N TRP A 558 10.52 11.52 0.42
CA TRP A 558 9.52 10.65 -0.22
C TRP A 558 8.11 10.83 0.37
N ASP A 559 7.84 11.99 0.98
CA ASP A 559 6.58 12.30 1.69
C ASP A 559 6.23 11.28 2.80
N SER A 560 7.26 10.58 3.32
CA SER A 560 7.12 9.63 4.41
C SER A 560 7.29 10.33 5.75
N ASP A 561 6.51 9.90 6.75
CA ASP A 561 6.66 10.40 8.13
C ASP A 561 8.06 10.05 8.68
N PRO A 562 8.90 11.03 9.03
CA PRO A 562 10.20 10.77 9.63
C PRO A 562 10.15 9.99 10.94
N GLU A 563 9.03 10.08 11.69
CA GLU A 563 8.84 9.34 12.94
C GLU A 563 8.62 7.85 12.70
N ALA A 564 8.20 7.44 11.49
CA ALA A 564 8.11 6.04 11.10
C ALA A 564 9.50 5.40 10.87
N THR A 565 10.52 6.20 10.59
CA THR A 565 11.90 5.74 10.35
C THR A 565 12.93 6.55 11.18
N PRO A 566 12.83 6.55 12.51
CA PRO A 566 13.61 7.43 13.39
C PRO A 566 15.12 7.13 13.37
N TYR A 567 15.53 5.98 12.85
CA TYR A 567 16.92 5.61 12.62
C TYR A 567 17.55 6.29 11.38
N LEU A 568 16.75 6.88 10.47
CA LEU A 568 17.21 7.63 9.31
C LEU A 568 17.26 9.12 9.61
N ARG A 569 18.40 9.60 10.08
CA ARG A 569 18.58 11.02 10.42
C ARG A 569 19.38 11.77 9.38
N CYS A 570 19.15 13.08 9.33
CA CYS A 570 20.04 14.00 8.65
C CYS A 570 21.35 14.11 9.44
N LEU A 571 22.48 13.75 8.82
CA LEU A 571 23.80 13.70 9.43
C LEU A 571 24.76 14.66 8.72
N SER A 572 25.73 15.18 9.47
CA SER A 572 26.88 15.87 8.91
C SER A 572 28.06 14.89 8.81
N LEU A 573 28.59 14.66 7.62
CA LEU A 573 29.74 13.77 7.38
C LEU A 573 31.08 14.47 7.58
N GLN A 574 31.11 15.55 8.36
CA GLN A 574 32.36 16.27 8.68
C GLN A 574 33.31 15.42 9.51
N THR A 575 34.62 15.54 9.21
CA THR A 575 35.67 14.92 10.00
C THR A 575 35.86 15.62 11.37
N ALA A 576 35.36 16.85 11.51
CA ALA A 576 35.31 17.60 12.78
C ALA A 576 33.82 17.79 13.17
N ARG A 577 33.47 17.52 14.44
CA ARG A 577 32.08 17.65 14.92
C ARG A 577 31.61 19.11 14.86
N SER A 578 30.84 19.46 13.84
CA SER A 578 30.05 20.69 13.78
C SER A 578 28.65 20.41 13.28
N ARG A 579 27.65 21.14 13.77
CA ARG A 579 26.28 21.07 13.22
C ARG A 579 26.19 21.97 12.01
N LEU A 580 25.83 21.40 10.85
CA LEU A 580 25.43 22.19 9.70
C LEU A 580 24.02 22.70 9.93
N SER A 581 23.80 23.96 9.66
CA SER A 581 22.46 24.57 9.65
C SER A 581 22.32 25.36 8.36
N PHE A 582 21.26 25.07 7.62
CA PHE A 582 20.90 25.74 6.37
C PHE A 582 19.66 26.61 6.63
N ALA A 583 19.86 27.70 7.40
CA ALA A 583 18.76 28.59 7.78
C ALA A 583 18.22 29.43 6.61
N SER A 584 18.97 29.55 5.51
CA SER A 584 18.56 30.27 4.30
C SER A 584 19.12 29.64 3.04
N GLU A 585 18.58 30.03 1.88
CA GLU A 585 19.07 29.63 0.56
C GLU A 585 20.54 30.08 0.36
N GLU A 586 20.90 31.26 0.79
CA GLU A 586 22.26 31.80 0.69
C GLU A 586 23.23 30.96 1.54
N ALA A 587 22.82 30.52 2.71
CA ALA A 587 23.63 29.66 3.57
C ALA A 587 23.91 28.30 2.89
N PHE A 588 22.91 27.67 2.28
CA PHE A 588 23.10 26.44 1.52
C PHE A 588 23.94 26.67 0.24
N ALA A 589 23.65 27.72 -0.53
CA ALA A 589 24.42 28.08 -1.72
C ALA A 589 25.91 28.33 -1.38
N SER A 590 26.17 28.99 -0.28
CA SER A 590 27.54 29.21 0.24
C SER A 590 28.23 27.89 0.61
N PHE A 591 27.51 26.96 1.23
CA PHE A 591 28.01 25.64 1.59
C PHE A 591 28.33 24.79 0.36
N ILE A 592 27.39 24.68 -0.58
CA ILE A 592 27.51 23.75 -1.71
C ILE A 592 28.64 24.19 -2.71
N LYS A 593 28.98 25.49 -2.73
CA LYS A 593 30.08 26.02 -3.54
C LYS A 593 31.46 25.76 -2.95
N LYS A 594 31.55 25.49 -1.64
CA LYS A 594 32.86 25.25 -0.99
C LYS A 594 33.42 23.89 -1.41
N LYS A 595 34.56 23.89 -2.08
CA LYS A 595 35.26 22.69 -2.51
C LYS A 595 36.08 22.05 -1.40
N ASP A 596 36.57 22.85 -0.46
CA ASP A 596 37.48 22.49 0.64
C ASP A 596 36.76 22.12 1.96
N PHE A 597 35.46 21.80 1.86
CA PHE A 597 34.68 21.40 3.03
C PHE A 597 35.12 19.99 3.49
N PRO A 598 35.62 19.83 4.73
CA PRO A 598 36.22 18.57 5.17
C PRO A 598 35.14 17.55 5.53
N ALA A 599 34.96 16.52 4.68
CA ALA A 599 34.06 15.41 4.92
C ALA A 599 34.74 14.09 4.54
N TYR A 600 34.21 12.97 5.04
CA TYR A 600 34.76 11.66 4.78
C TYR A 600 34.75 11.27 3.29
N ASP A 601 33.82 11.79 2.50
CA ASP A 601 33.69 11.57 1.07
C ASP A 601 34.15 12.78 0.19
N ALA A 602 34.83 13.77 0.76
CA ALA A 602 35.27 14.98 0.07
C ALA A 602 36.26 14.73 -1.09
N SER A 603 36.96 13.60 -1.10
CA SER A 603 37.92 13.24 -2.15
C SER A 603 37.28 12.67 -3.43
N TYR A 604 35.98 12.44 -3.44
CA TYR A 604 35.31 11.80 -4.57
C TYR A 604 34.81 12.83 -5.61
N PRO A 605 34.88 12.51 -6.92
CA PRO A 605 34.60 13.49 -7.98
C PRO A 605 33.20 14.13 -7.88
N LEU A 606 32.17 13.35 -7.56
CA LEU A 606 30.78 13.84 -7.44
C LEU A 606 30.47 14.49 -6.09
N TYR A 607 31.43 14.62 -5.19
CA TYR A 607 31.25 15.37 -3.94
C TYR A 607 30.85 16.83 -4.19
N ARG A 608 31.38 17.45 -5.28
CA ARG A 608 30.98 18.75 -5.80
C ARG A 608 30.93 18.70 -7.32
N TRP A 609 29.90 19.29 -7.87
CA TRP A 609 29.73 19.42 -9.31
C TRP A 609 29.03 20.73 -9.64
N ASN A 610 29.23 21.23 -10.85
CA ASN A 610 28.50 22.38 -11.36
C ASN A 610 28.37 22.29 -12.89
N PHE A 611 27.36 22.99 -13.43
CA PHE A 611 27.15 23.11 -14.86
C PHE A 611 26.46 24.43 -15.20
N ARG A 612 26.42 24.75 -16.51
CA ARG A 612 25.64 25.85 -17.08
C ARG A 612 24.46 25.28 -17.84
N THR A 613 23.32 25.96 -17.72
CA THR A 613 22.12 25.65 -18.48
C THR A 613 21.40 26.95 -18.87
N SER A 614 20.43 26.85 -19.78
CA SER A 614 19.67 27.99 -20.24
C SER A 614 18.17 27.82 -19.98
N GLY A 615 17.45 28.93 -19.97
CA GLY A 615 16.00 28.90 -19.90
C GLY A 615 15.34 28.08 -21.00
N THR A 616 15.98 27.98 -22.19
CA THR A 616 15.49 27.11 -23.29
C THR A 616 15.54 25.64 -22.94
N ILE A 617 16.66 25.16 -22.36
CA ILE A 617 16.79 23.75 -21.93
C ILE A 617 15.78 23.45 -20.83
N ILE A 618 15.66 24.32 -19.81
CA ILE A 618 14.69 24.10 -18.72
C ILE A 618 13.25 24.09 -19.26
N ALA A 619 12.90 25.00 -20.20
CA ALA A 619 11.57 25.03 -20.80
C ALA A 619 11.22 23.77 -21.59
N SER A 620 12.19 23.03 -22.11
CA SER A 620 11.93 21.75 -22.82
C SER A 620 11.50 20.62 -21.88
N HIS A 621 11.79 20.74 -20.57
CA HIS A 621 11.40 19.78 -19.52
C HIS A 621 10.23 20.26 -18.66
N VAL A 622 9.90 21.57 -18.73
CA VAL A 622 8.86 22.20 -17.90
C VAL A 622 7.81 22.84 -18.79
N GLY A 623 6.68 22.16 -18.99
CA GLY A 623 5.60 22.66 -19.87
C GLY A 623 4.81 23.85 -19.26
N GLY A 624 4.12 24.61 -20.14
CA GLY A 624 3.06 25.55 -19.75
C GLY A 624 3.53 26.90 -19.17
N VAL A 625 4.83 27.22 -19.16
CA VAL A 625 5.37 28.47 -18.58
C VAL A 625 5.90 29.47 -19.64
N GLY A 626 6.03 29.03 -20.88
CA GLY A 626 6.61 29.86 -21.96
C GLY A 626 8.12 30.07 -21.80
N LYS A 627 8.64 31.25 -22.15
CA LYS A 627 10.07 31.57 -21.99
C LYS A 627 10.42 31.73 -20.50
N ILE A 628 11.42 30.99 -20.02
CA ILE A 628 11.85 31.06 -18.62
C ILE A 628 12.40 32.46 -18.30
N THR A 629 11.89 33.04 -17.21
CA THR A 629 12.32 34.35 -16.66
C THR A 629 12.99 34.24 -15.31
N GLY A 630 12.88 33.08 -14.63
CA GLY A 630 13.53 32.85 -13.35
C GLY A 630 13.32 31.41 -12.85
N VAL A 631 14.30 30.90 -12.10
CA VAL A 631 14.25 29.58 -11.44
C VAL A 631 14.83 29.72 -10.05
N SER A 632 14.11 29.24 -9.03
CA SER A 632 14.57 29.30 -7.64
C SER A 632 14.10 28.12 -6.81
N VAL A 633 14.93 27.66 -5.87
CA VAL A 633 14.51 26.69 -4.84
C VAL A 633 13.72 27.45 -3.78
N THR A 634 12.49 27.05 -3.52
CA THR A 634 11.58 27.71 -2.57
C THR A 634 11.42 26.95 -1.26
N GLU A 635 11.72 25.65 -1.27
CA GLU A 635 11.66 24.82 -0.07
C GLU A 635 12.80 23.81 -0.06
N ARG A 636 13.41 23.62 1.11
CA ARG A 636 14.44 22.62 1.36
C ARG A 636 14.02 21.65 2.45
N GLY A 637 14.34 20.39 2.22
CA GLY A 637 14.24 19.32 3.21
C GLY A 637 15.47 19.26 4.13
N PRO A 638 15.48 18.29 5.05
CA PRO A 638 16.59 18.06 5.95
C PRO A 638 17.92 17.91 5.19
N GLY A 639 19.00 18.46 5.73
CA GLY A 639 20.32 18.45 5.09
C GLY A 639 20.45 19.41 3.91
N GLY A 640 19.42 20.18 3.57
CA GLY A 640 19.44 21.18 2.52
C GLY A 640 19.06 20.67 1.12
N VAL A 641 18.52 19.46 1.00
CA VAL A 641 18.02 18.94 -0.29
C VAL A 641 16.87 19.82 -0.82
N ALA A 642 16.83 20.08 -2.12
CA ALA A 642 15.75 20.85 -2.76
C ALA A 642 14.47 20.00 -2.81
N MET A 643 13.37 20.53 -2.23
CA MET A 643 12.06 19.89 -2.20
C MET A 643 11.04 20.58 -3.11
N LYS A 644 11.14 21.92 -3.28
CA LYS A 644 10.32 22.67 -4.25
C LYS A 644 11.18 23.60 -5.08
N LEU A 645 10.93 23.58 -6.38
CA LEU A 645 11.55 24.45 -7.38
C LEU A 645 10.47 25.26 -8.06
N LEU A 646 10.51 26.59 -7.89
CA LEU A 646 9.65 27.51 -8.62
C LEU A 646 10.29 27.87 -9.95
N VAL A 647 9.56 27.66 -11.04
CA VAL A 647 9.94 28.02 -12.39
C VAL A 647 8.98 29.09 -12.91
N LYS A 648 9.49 30.27 -13.22
CA LYS A 648 8.74 31.42 -13.76
C LYS A 648 9.03 31.58 -15.25
N GLY A 649 8.01 31.89 -16.00
CA GLY A 649 8.11 32.15 -17.42
C GLY A 649 7.18 33.25 -17.90
N SER A 650 7.23 33.52 -19.20
CA SER A 650 6.43 34.59 -19.83
C SER A 650 4.92 34.32 -19.85
N GLU A 651 4.50 33.06 -19.66
CA GLU A 651 3.10 32.61 -19.76
C GLU A 651 2.55 32.13 -18.43
N GLY A 652 3.34 32.17 -17.36
CA GLY A 652 2.93 31.77 -16.02
C GLY A 652 4.09 31.25 -15.17
N GLU A 653 3.74 30.66 -14.05
CA GLU A 653 4.72 29.99 -13.16
C GLU A 653 4.22 28.61 -12.72
N THR A 654 5.15 27.72 -12.42
CA THR A 654 4.86 26.39 -11.91
C THR A 654 5.83 26.02 -10.81
N THR A 655 5.37 25.18 -9.86
CA THR A 655 6.20 24.64 -8.79
C THR A 655 6.39 23.13 -9.00
N ILE A 656 7.64 22.71 -9.08
CA ILE A 656 8.03 21.29 -9.19
C ILE A 656 8.34 20.80 -7.79
N SER A 657 7.63 19.76 -7.34
CA SER A 657 7.78 19.18 -6.01
C SER A 657 8.51 17.84 -6.04
N GLY A 658 9.33 17.59 -5.02
CA GLY A 658 10.10 16.37 -4.85
C GLY A 658 11.47 16.39 -5.56
N GLN A 659 12.47 15.89 -4.88
CA GLN A 659 13.86 15.97 -5.36
C GLN A 659 14.07 15.28 -6.72
N ASN A 660 13.37 14.17 -6.98
CA ASN A 660 13.55 13.43 -8.23
C ASN A 660 12.98 14.19 -9.44
N ALA A 661 11.79 14.78 -9.28
CA ALA A 661 11.20 15.64 -10.30
C ALA A 661 12.08 16.88 -10.58
N ILE A 662 12.65 17.49 -9.53
CA ILE A 662 13.58 18.61 -9.67
C ILE A 662 14.85 18.19 -10.43
N ARG A 663 15.42 17.03 -10.12
CA ARG A 663 16.59 16.47 -10.82
C ARG A 663 16.31 16.23 -12.31
N SER A 664 15.13 15.72 -12.64
CA SER A 664 14.69 15.53 -14.04
C SER A 664 14.43 16.85 -14.75
N ALA A 665 13.78 17.81 -14.11
CA ALA A 665 13.46 19.10 -14.72
C ALA A 665 14.69 19.96 -15.05
N LEU A 666 15.78 19.80 -14.32
CA LEU A 666 17.05 20.48 -14.51
C LEU A 666 18.09 19.63 -15.25
N GLY A 667 17.83 18.34 -15.45
CA GLY A 667 18.68 17.41 -16.19
C GLY A 667 18.42 17.49 -17.69
N ASP A 668 19.43 17.20 -18.50
CA ASP A 668 19.34 17.06 -19.97
C ASP A 668 20.53 16.25 -20.51
N ALA A 669 20.32 15.47 -21.55
CA ALA A 669 21.37 14.65 -22.16
C ALA A 669 22.54 15.47 -22.77
N SER A 670 22.32 16.76 -23.05
CA SER A 670 23.34 17.68 -23.55
C SER A 670 24.21 18.31 -22.44
N LEU A 671 23.88 18.10 -21.17
CA LEU A 671 24.60 18.73 -20.06
C LEU A 671 25.97 18.11 -19.81
N THR A 672 26.95 18.98 -19.62
CA THR A 672 28.31 18.65 -19.20
C THR A 672 28.54 19.16 -17.78
N LEU A 673 28.71 18.27 -16.83
CA LEU A 673 29.08 18.61 -15.45
C LEU A 673 30.60 18.82 -15.33
N THR A 674 30.99 19.85 -14.60
CA THR A 674 32.36 19.97 -14.09
C THR A 674 32.40 19.38 -12.68
N LEU A 675 33.23 18.36 -12.48
CA LEU A 675 33.35 17.60 -11.23
C LEU A 675 34.33 18.27 -10.25
N MET A 676 34.42 17.74 -9.03
CA MET A 676 35.31 18.22 -7.97
C MET A 676 36.78 18.28 -8.41
N ASP A 677 37.25 17.28 -9.12
CA ASP A 677 38.64 17.16 -9.63
C ASP A 677 38.91 18.00 -10.91
N GLY A 678 37.91 18.73 -11.38
CA GLY A 678 38.01 19.55 -12.57
C GLY A 678 37.75 18.82 -13.89
N LYS A 679 37.54 17.50 -13.86
CA LYS A 679 37.12 16.73 -15.06
C LYS A 679 35.70 17.05 -15.45
N THR A 680 35.33 16.71 -16.64
CA THR A 680 33.97 16.82 -17.15
C THR A 680 33.29 15.45 -17.27
N SER A 681 31.96 15.45 -17.17
CA SER A 681 31.12 14.29 -17.38
C SER A 681 29.84 14.71 -18.11
N ASP A 682 29.49 14.01 -19.18
CA ASP A 682 28.41 14.35 -20.09
C ASP A 682 27.20 13.44 -19.91
N GLY A 683 26.02 13.83 -20.45
CA GLY A 683 24.87 12.98 -20.63
C GLY A 683 23.97 12.85 -19.36
N TRP A 684 23.77 13.95 -18.64
CA TRP A 684 23.00 13.93 -17.39
C TRP A 684 21.53 14.29 -17.57
N SER A 685 20.73 13.38 -18.14
CA SER A 685 19.27 13.53 -18.25
C SER A 685 18.59 13.56 -16.86
N LEU A 686 19.23 12.98 -15.85
CA LEU A 686 18.86 13.09 -14.44
C LEU A 686 20.07 13.59 -13.64
N LEU A 687 19.94 14.73 -12.96
CA LEU A 687 21.06 15.26 -12.17
C LEU A 687 21.54 14.31 -11.07
N PRO A 688 22.82 14.33 -10.65
CA PRO A 688 23.36 13.39 -9.67
C PRO A 688 22.61 13.37 -8.35
N SER A 689 22.15 14.53 -7.85
CA SER A 689 21.45 14.65 -6.57
C SER A 689 20.52 15.87 -6.54
N GLY A 690 19.64 15.93 -5.53
CA GLY A 690 18.80 17.09 -5.21
C GLY A 690 19.49 18.13 -4.32
N PHE A 691 20.75 17.92 -3.93
CA PHE A 691 21.52 18.91 -3.15
C PHE A 691 22.16 19.94 -4.07
N LEU A 692 21.38 20.93 -4.48
CA LEU A 692 21.78 21.92 -5.47
C LEU A 692 21.35 23.34 -5.12
N ALA A 693 22.06 24.32 -5.66
CA ALA A 693 21.71 25.75 -5.66
C ALA A 693 21.80 26.29 -7.08
N ILE A 694 20.94 27.24 -7.43
CA ILE A 694 20.83 27.80 -8.77
C ILE A 694 21.11 29.29 -8.70
N GLU A 695 21.90 29.80 -9.67
CA GLU A 695 22.19 31.22 -9.84
C GLU A 695 21.89 31.64 -11.27
N GLU A 696 21.17 32.74 -11.41
CA GLU A 696 21.05 33.44 -12.68
C GLU A 696 22.37 34.15 -13.01
N THR A 697 22.88 33.97 -14.23
CA THR A 697 24.16 34.57 -14.66
C THR A 697 24.00 35.65 -15.71
N GLY A 698 22.77 36.01 -16.04
CA GLY A 698 22.40 37.02 -17.02
C GLY A 698 21.65 36.44 -18.22
N THR A 699 21.63 37.14 -19.32
CA THR A 699 20.98 36.73 -20.58
C THR A 699 21.98 36.65 -21.72
N ASP A 700 21.75 35.73 -22.66
CA ASP A 700 22.53 35.68 -23.89
C ASP A 700 22.06 36.76 -24.91
N GLU A 701 22.72 36.79 -26.08
CA GLU A 701 22.42 37.75 -27.17
C GLU A 701 21.01 37.61 -27.74
N GLN A 702 20.35 36.45 -27.53
CA GLN A 702 18.97 36.16 -27.92
C GLN A 702 17.95 36.48 -26.80
N GLY A 703 18.43 37.00 -25.68
CA GLY A 703 17.58 37.33 -24.53
C GLY A 703 17.11 36.12 -23.71
N VAL A 704 17.79 34.98 -23.84
CA VAL A 704 17.51 33.78 -23.04
C VAL A 704 18.28 33.82 -21.74
N VAL A 705 17.57 33.66 -20.63
CA VAL A 705 18.17 33.67 -19.29
C VAL A 705 19.10 32.46 -19.14
N GLN A 706 20.31 32.73 -18.60
CA GLN A 706 21.34 31.73 -18.37
C GLN A 706 21.49 31.45 -16.88
N PHE A 707 21.68 30.20 -16.53
CA PHE A 707 21.81 29.74 -15.15
C PHE A 707 23.10 28.98 -14.93
N ARG A 708 23.61 29.06 -13.72
CA ARG A 708 24.64 28.18 -13.21
C ARG A 708 24.11 27.41 -12.02
N VAL A 709 24.20 26.09 -12.10
CA VAL A 709 23.79 25.18 -11.03
C VAL A 709 25.02 24.62 -10.36
N TYR A 710 25.06 24.71 -9.03
CA TYR A 710 26.06 24.12 -8.17
C TYR A 710 25.42 23.00 -7.37
N GLY A 711 26.03 21.84 -7.35
CA GLY A 711 25.51 20.73 -6.58
C GLY A 711 26.60 19.85 -5.98
N GLY A 712 26.17 18.87 -5.22
CA GLY A 712 27.09 17.91 -4.62
C GLY A 712 26.38 16.62 -4.24
N GLY A 713 27.15 15.55 -4.21
CA GLY A 713 26.65 14.20 -3.94
C GLY A 713 26.12 13.48 -5.17
N TYR A 714 25.90 12.17 -5.01
CA TYR A 714 25.33 11.27 -6.00
C TYR A 714 24.42 10.26 -5.31
N GLY A 715 23.13 10.27 -5.67
CA GLY A 715 22.05 9.47 -5.12
C GLY A 715 21.05 10.30 -4.29
N HIS A 716 20.16 9.61 -3.60
CA HIS A 716 19.03 10.21 -2.86
C HIS A 716 19.44 10.89 -1.53
N GLY A 717 20.57 10.53 -0.96
CA GLY A 717 21.08 11.16 0.26
C GLY A 717 20.55 10.60 1.59
N VAL A 718 19.75 9.52 1.59
CA VAL A 718 19.18 8.90 2.79
C VAL A 718 20.00 7.70 3.22
N GLY A 719 20.30 7.56 4.53
CA GLY A 719 21.05 6.45 5.08
C GLY A 719 22.55 6.51 4.80
N MET A 720 23.20 5.39 4.47
CA MET A 720 24.67 5.31 4.37
C MET A 720 25.20 5.84 3.03
N SER A 721 26.15 6.80 3.10
CA SER A 721 27.00 7.16 1.97
C SER A 721 28.08 6.09 1.78
N GLN A 722 28.13 5.42 0.63
CA GLN A 722 29.14 4.39 0.30
C GLN A 722 30.55 4.99 0.33
N ASN A 723 30.73 6.17 -0.26
CA ASN A 723 32.00 6.89 -0.25
C ASN A 723 32.33 7.49 1.13
N GLY A 724 31.32 7.87 1.90
CA GLY A 724 31.46 8.25 3.30
C GLY A 724 31.95 7.09 4.16
N ALA A 725 31.34 5.90 4.01
CA ALA A 725 31.77 4.67 4.69
C ALA A 725 33.22 4.30 4.34
N GLN A 726 33.61 4.43 3.05
CA GLN A 726 34.99 4.22 2.62
C GLN A 726 35.97 5.22 3.26
N GLY A 727 35.59 6.50 3.38
CA GLY A 727 36.40 7.53 4.06
C GLY A 727 36.54 7.24 5.55
N MET A 728 35.49 6.77 6.21
CA MET A 728 35.50 6.36 7.62
C MET A 728 36.39 5.13 7.84
N ALA A 729 36.29 4.12 6.97
CA ALA A 729 37.13 2.95 7.03
C ALA A 729 38.63 3.29 6.85
N LYS A 730 38.95 4.19 5.91
CA LYS A 730 40.32 4.74 5.78
C LYS A 730 40.79 5.49 7.01
N ALA A 731 39.89 6.10 7.78
CA ALA A 731 40.15 6.75 9.04
C ALA A 731 40.29 5.76 10.23
N GLY A 732 40.16 4.44 9.97
CA GLY A 732 40.34 3.35 10.95
C GLY A 732 39.05 2.93 11.68
N MET A 733 37.88 3.37 11.24
CA MET A 733 36.59 2.91 11.80
C MET A 733 36.24 1.50 11.34
N GLY A 734 35.77 0.66 12.26
CA GLY A 734 35.21 -0.65 11.97
C GLY A 734 33.79 -0.54 11.37
N TYR A 735 33.35 -1.59 10.67
CA TYR A 735 32.05 -1.61 9.99
C TYR A 735 30.87 -1.36 10.95
N GLU A 736 30.92 -1.83 12.20
CA GLU A 736 29.88 -1.59 13.20
C GLU A 736 29.79 -0.12 13.62
N GLU A 737 30.95 0.56 13.75
CA GLU A 737 31.00 1.99 14.05
C GLU A 737 30.47 2.80 12.89
N ILE A 738 30.79 2.42 11.64
CA ILE A 738 30.29 3.04 10.42
C ILE A 738 28.76 2.91 10.34
N LEU A 739 28.22 1.72 10.56
CA LEU A 739 26.77 1.47 10.53
C LEU A 739 26.03 2.26 11.60
N LYS A 740 26.50 2.26 12.85
CA LYS A 740 25.93 3.01 13.96
C LYS A 740 26.07 4.53 13.80
N TYR A 741 27.00 5.01 12.97
CA TYR A 741 27.09 6.40 12.58
C TYR A 741 25.96 6.82 11.65
N PHE A 742 25.64 5.97 10.65
CA PHE A 742 24.64 6.30 9.63
C PHE A 742 23.21 5.99 10.07
N TYR A 743 23.02 5.01 10.94
CA TYR A 743 21.70 4.58 11.43
C TYR A 743 21.64 4.72 12.95
N ASP A 744 20.81 5.65 13.42
CA ASP A 744 20.77 6.00 14.85
C ASP A 744 19.99 4.95 15.66
N GLY A 745 20.55 4.57 16.82
CA GLY A 745 19.89 3.66 17.75
C GLY A 745 19.73 2.22 17.29
N VAL A 746 20.41 1.80 16.22
CA VAL A 746 20.32 0.43 15.72
C VAL A 746 21.21 -0.55 16.48
N THR A 747 20.76 -1.82 16.51
CA THR A 747 21.57 -2.97 16.88
C THR A 747 21.97 -3.74 15.62
N ILE A 748 23.07 -4.51 15.71
CA ILE A 748 23.54 -5.43 14.66
C ILE A 748 23.43 -6.82 15.24
N GLU A 749 22.57 -7.64 14.69
CA GLU A 749 22.26 -8.97 15.21
C GLU A 749 22.36 -10.01 14.10
N GLU A 750 22.69 -11.24 14.45
CA GLU A 750 22.57 -12.36 13.52
C GLU A 750 21.10 -12.75 13.41
N LYS A 751 20.64 -12.95 12.20
CA LYS A 751 19.32 -13.54 11.95
C LYS A 751 19.31 -14.96 12.49
N GLU A 752 18.41 -15.27 13.43
CA GLU A 752 18.15 -16.62 13.90
C GLU A 752 17.52 -17.51 12.83
#